data_bd63581875b74480b574d391dfe5ada1
#
_entry.id   bd63581875b74480b574d391dfe5ada1
#
_cell.length_a   1.000
_cell.length_b   1.000
_cell.length_c   1.000
_cell.angle_alpha   90.00
_cell.angle_beta   90.00
_cell.angle_gamma   90.00
#
_symmetry.space_group_name_H-M   'P 1'
#
loop_
_entity.id
_entity.type
_entity.pdbx_description
1 polymer ?
#
loop_
_entity_poly.entity_id
_entity_poly.type
_entity_poly.pdbx_seq_one_letter_code
_entity_poly.pdbx_strand_id
1 'polypeptide(L)'
;MEKEYTVIVHNREDLPTIEAEITASSGAGPIPNRTVDVANPRLGSKVQTHFMLTDEEAVALEADDRIRAVEIPPDQRDDIELVLNAYQDANFYRGSQSLNNEVNWALPRCIQDLNSFGNTQDWNFVKNVAPNTGFFEYGLDGLGVDVVTQDSGLQVDHPEFIQDGVSRVEQIDWYAASGLPGTQSVNHYRDYDGHGTHCAGIACGKTYGWAKRAKVYSQKLGGLEGAGDDGGIPITDAFDTIRLWHNQKGDTATGYKRPTVVNMSWGYQGTASGNPVSGVYRGSAWNFGDAGYTTDNEVWATSGVIPPLGQFRRFTSQVASVDAEIEDMVSDGIVVCIASGNSYYKSDIATGPDFDNQVTMSNGTRFYHRPGSPYADTALYVGNIDSAVQLEVVDGVTVYHDRPAASSVRGPAVDIWAPGTNIMSTASNFNNTFNYTQYDYPDNDSFKIMSISGTSMASPQIAGIAALHLGNKPWMTPAQLKAVLLGDSTSVISDTGLADDYTNSTTSLMGGTNSHTVCRYGKQPLRYGGVPDNTLNGFIVSQNGMAYQHYHLDASTSTDIEGATIIVTLTTVGIDDGTLVPYTITGVQAADIQGASLVGNFNIVGGTASQTFTFLQDTVVEDDEIFKLTLDSQRAHVEVTIEANTT
;
A
#
# COMPACT_ATOMS: atom_id res chain seq x y z
N MET A 1 3.65 -12.30 -39.98
CA MET A 1 2.23 -11.87 -39.79
C MET A 1 2.27 -10.79 -38.72
N GLU A 2 1.55 -9.72 -38.94
CA GLU A 2 1.50 -8.63 -37.94
C GLU A 2 0.66 -9.03 -36.74
N LYS A 3 1.13 -8.64 -35.57
CA LYS A 3 0.46 -8.80 -34.27
C LYS A 3 0.54 -7.47 -33.54
N GLU A 4 -0.32 -7.29 -32.57
CA GLU A 4 -0.22 -6.17 -31.65
C GLU A 4 0.97 -6.37 -30.70
N TYR A 5 1.82 -5.35 -30.60
CA TYR A 5 2.92 -5.26 -29.65
C TYR A 5 2.84 -3.96 -28.88
N THR A 6 3.09 -4.02 -27.59
CA THR A 6 3.34 -2.86 -26.74
C THR A 6 4.82 -2.52 -26.84
N VAL A 7 5.13 -1.29 -27.26
CA VAL A 7 6.49 -0.73 -27.30
C VAL A 7 6.66 0.20 -26.12
N ILE A 8 7.60 -0.11 -25.24
CA ILE A 8 7.85 0.62 -23.98
C ILE A 8 9.23 1.26 -24.06
N VAL A 9 9.33 2.57 -23.78
CA VAL A 9 10.58 3.32 -23.77
C VAL A 9 11.18 3.42 -22.37
N HIS A 10 12.51 3.64 -22.28
CA HIS A 10 13.19 3.91 -21.03
C HIS A 10 12.89 5.31 -20.48
N ASN A 11 12.86 6.31 -21.32
CA ASN A 11 12.63 7.69 -20.95
C ASN A 11 11.38 8.24 -21.62
N ARG A 12 10.58 8.99 -20.90
CA ARG A 12 9.32 9.58 -21.37
C ARG A 12 9.52 10.51 -22.58
N GLU A 13 10.64 11.19 -22.61
CA GLU A 13 11.00 12.12 -23.68
C GLU A 13 11.22 11.43 -25.02
N ASP A 14 11.52 10.13 -25.00
CA ASP A 14 11.76 9.33 -26.20
C ASP A 14 10.46 8.87 -26.88
N LEU A 15 9.36 8.71 -26.12
CA LEU A 15 8.11 8.16 -26.64
C LEU A 15 7.58 8.91 -27.88
N PRO A 16 7.42 10.25 -27.87
CA PRO A 16 6.91 10.96 -29.04
C PRO A 16 7.81 10.82 -30.27
N THR A 17 9.12 10.71 -30.04
CA THR A 17 10.10 10.53 -31.14
C THR A 17 10.01 9.15 -31.75
N ILE A 18 9.95 8.12 -30.89
CA ILE A 18 9.79 6.71 -31.30
C ILE A 18 8.46 6.51 -32.05
N GLU A 19 7.35 7.06 -31.54
CA GLU A 19 6.05 7.01 -32.21
C GLU A 19 6.10 7.64 -33.59
N ALA A 20 6.70 8.82 -33.71
CA ALA A 20 6.84 9.52 -34.97
C ALA A 20 7.73 8.74 -35.99
N GLU A 21 8.80 8.12 -35.50
CA GLU A 21 9.70 7.31 -36.32
C GLU A 21 9.01 6.04 -36.82
N ILE A 22 8.32 5.32 -35.97
CA ILE A 22 7.59 4.08 -36.31
C ILE A 22 6.47 4.37 -37.32
N THR A 23 5.64 5.39 -37.04
CA THR A 23 4.48 5.71 -37.87
C THR A 23 4.85 6.40 -39.20
N ALA A 24 5.95 7.12 -39.23
CA ALA A 24 6.42 7.81 -40.47
C ALA A 24 7.17 6.90 -41.43
N SER A 25 7.41 5.64 -41.11
CA SER A 25 8.20 4.71 -41.92
C SER A 25 9.59 5.26 -42.26
N SER A 26 10.27 5.84 -41.28
CA SER A 26 11.57 6.48 -41.47
C SER A 26 12.65 5.53 -41.98
N GLY A 27 12.50 4.22 -41.74
CA GLY A 27 13.34 3.15 -42.23
C GLY A 27 14.79 3.19 -41.79
N ALA A 28 15.06 3.82 -40.65
CA ALA A 28 16.40 3.91 -40.07
C ALA A 28 16.58 2.89 -38.93
N GLY A 29 17.62 2.04 -39.06
CA GLY A 29 17.97 1.08 -38.00
C GLY A 29 16.86 0.06 -37.70
N PRO A 30 16.53 -0.18 -36.42
CA PRO A 30 15.51 -1.14 -36.03
C PRO A 30 14.07 -0.67 -36.30
N ILE A 31 13.88 0.60 -36.64
CA ILE A 31 12.53 1.15 -36.87
C ILE A 31 11.95 0.54 -38.15
N PRO A 32 10.69 0.06 -38.17
CA PRO A 32 10.06 -0.52 -39.33
C PRO A 32 10.09 0.40 -40.56
N ASN A 33 10.47 -0.13 -41.72
CA ASN A 33 10.56 0.63 -42.98
C ASN A 33 9.24 0.57 -43.75
N ARG A 34 8.15 0.82 -43.10
CA ARG A 34 6.79 0.86 -43.64
C ARG A 34 5.88 1.68 -42.73
N THR A 35 4.76 2.08 -43.21
CA THR A 35 3.72 2.64 -42.33
C THR A 35 3.23 1.55 -41.39
N VAL A 36 3.27 1.83 -40.08
CA VAL A 36 2.82 0.93 -39.02
C VAL A 36 1.52 1.48 -38.47
N ASP A 37 0.53 0.60 -38.32
CA ASP A 37 -0.72 0.96 -37.71
C ASP A 37 -0.56 1.02 -36.17
N VAL A 38 -1.10 2.08 -35.55
CA VAL A 38 -1.25 2.20 -34.12
C VAL A 38 -2.45 1.37 -33.71
N ALA A 39 -2.22 0.29 -32.98
CA ALA A 39 -3.28 -0.62 -32.54
C ALA A 39 -4.09 -0.02 -31.39
N ASN A 40 -3.40 0.59 -30.41
CA ASN A 40 -4.00 1.26 -29.28
C ASN A 40 -3.17 2.49 -28.90
N PRO A 41 -3.68 3.70 -29.19
CA PRO A 41 -2.99 4.94 -28.83
C PRO A 41 -3.20 5.22 -27.33
N ARG A 42 -2.36 4.71 -26.48
CA ARG A 42 -2.42 4.82 -25.03
C ARG A 42 -2.40 6.30 -24.58
N LEU A 43 -3.56 6.95 -24.61
CA LEU A 43 -3.69 8.41 -24.41
C LEU A 43 -3.25 8.89 -22.99
N GLY A 44 -3.29 8.00 -22.02
CA GLY A 44 -2.86 8.29 -20.65
C GLY A 44 -1.41 7.88 -20.38
N SER A 45 -0.82 7.02 -21.18
CA SER A 45 0.53 6.53 -20.96
C SER A 45 1.59 7.55 -21.31
N LYS A 46 2.68 7.55 -20.56
CA LYS A 46 3.84 8.43 -20.78
C LYS A 46 5.04 7.67 -21.35
N VAL A 47 4.97 6.33 -21.37
CA VAL A 47 6.12 5.48 -21.68
C VAL A 47 5.82 4.39 -22.70
N GLN A 48 4.58 4.23 -23.16
CA GLN A 48 4.24 3.13 -24.08
C GLN A 48 3.11 3.46 -25.05
N THR A 49 3.16 2.79 -26.21
CA THR A 49 2.10 2.79 -27.24
C THR A 49 2.05 1.41 -27.89
N HIS A 50 0.90 0.99 -28.41
CA HIS A 50 0.72 -0.28 -29.07
C HIS A 50 0.73 -0.14 -30.59
N PHE A 51 1.49 -1.00 -31.26
CA PHE A 51 1.67 -1.00 -32.70
C PHE A 51 1.45 -2.39 -33.32
N MET A 52 1.00 -2.42 -34.57
CA MET A 52 0.94 -3.66 -35.36
C MET A 52 2.29 -3.95 -35.97
N LEU A 53 3.05 -4.90 -35.42
CA LEU A 53 4.40 -5.27 -35.84
C LEU A 53 4.49 -6.73 -36.27
N THR A 54 5.47 -7.08 -37.12
CA THR A 54 5.89 -8.46 -37.27
C THR A 54 6.82 -8.89 -36.12
N ASP A 55 7.00 -10.20 -35.95
CA ASP A 55 7.88 -10.73 -34.89
C ASP A 55 9.34 -10.27 -35.15
N GLU A 56 9.76 -10.13 -36.39
CA GLU A 56 11.09 -9.64 -36.78
C GLU A 56 11.27 -8.15 -36.49
N GLU A 57 10.23 -7.35 -36.68
CA GLU A 57 10.24 -5.92 -36.37
C GLU A 57 10.27 -5.70 -34.85
N ALA A 58 9.50 -6.47 -34.09
CA ALA A 58 9.51 -6.41 -32.66
C ALA A 58 10.90 -6.71 -32.06
N VAL A 59 11.54 -7.80 -32.52
CA VAL A 59 12.91 -8.15 -32.14
C VAL A 59 13.92 -7.08 -32.54
N ALA A 60 13.74 -6.47 -33.73
CA ALA A 60 14.64 -5.42 -34.20
C ALA A 60 14.50 -4.12 -33.37
N LEU A 61 13.27 -3.78 -32.95
CA LEU A 61 13.02 -2.61 -32.09
C LEU A 61 13.64 -2.77 -30.71
N GLU A 62 13.66 -3.97 -30.13
CA GLU A 62 14.32 -4.23 -28.84
C GLU A 62 15.84 -3.92 -28.84
N ALA A 63 16.45 -3.81 -30.00
CA ALA A 63 17.86 -3.44 -30.16
C ALA A 63 18.13 -1.92 -30.10
N ASP A 64 17.09 -1.09 -30.06
CA ASP A 64 17.21 0.36 -29.89
C ASP A 64 17.38 0.69 -28.40
N ASP A 65 18.45 1.40 -28.05
CA ASP A 65 18.79 1.75 -26.67
C ASP A 65 17.71 2.60 -25.96
N ARG A 66 16.77 3.18 -26.69
CA ARG A 66 15.64 3.94 -26.14
C ARG A 66 14.48 3.02 -25.74
N ILE A 67 14.45 1.80 -26.25
CA ILE A 67 13.38 0.83 -26.01
C ILE A 67 13.70 -0.03 -24.80
N ARG A 68 12.80 -0.05 -23.83
CA ARG A 68 12.88 -0.87 -22.63
C ARG A 68 12.41 -2.31 -22.89
N ALA A 69 11.32 -2.46 -23.62
CA ALA A 69 10.75 -3.74 -24.00
C ALA A 69 9.80 -3.62 -25.19
N VAL A 70 9.65 -4.71 -25.94
CA VAL A 70 8.59 -4.90 -26.93
C VAL A 70 7.90 -6.22 -26.61
N GLU A 71 6.64 -6.19 -26.21
CA GLU A 71 5.94 -7.40 -25.73
C GLU A 71 4.52 -7.50 -26.31
N ILE A 72 4.00 -8.72 -26.35
CA ILE A 72 2.58 -8.97 -26.61
C ILE A 72 1.78 -8.44 -25.41
N PRO A 73 0.67 -7.70 -25.61
CA PRO A 73 -0.19 -7.27 -24.51
C PRO A 73 -0.58 -8.45 -23.61
N PRO A 74 -0.62 -8.25 -22.27
CA PRO A 74 -0.79 -9.35 -21.32
C PRO A 74 -2.10 -10.11 -21.48
N ASP A 75 -3.16 -9.46 -21.96
CA ASP A 75 -4.47 -10.05 -22.24
C ASP A 75 -4.48 -10.95 -23.51
N GLN A 76 -3.41 -10.90 -24.30
CA GLN A 76 -3.20 -11.73 -25.50
C GLN A 76 -2.13 -12.82 -25.30
N ARG A 77 -1.65 -12.99 -24.07
CA ARG A 77 -0.60 -13.96 -23.73
C ARG A 77 -1.21 -15.21 -23.10
N ASP A 78 -0.91 -16.37 -23.67
CA ASP A 78 -1.34 -17.68 -23.17
C ASP A 78 -0.39 -18.28 -22.12
N ASP A 79 0.79 -17.67 -21.91
CA ASP A 79 1.84 -18.17 -21.02
C ASP A 79 1.76 -17.60 -19.61
N ILE A 80 0.89 -16.63 -19.38
CA ILE A 80 0.65 -15.98 -18.09
C ILE A 80 -0.83 -16.03 -17.72
N GLU A 81 -1.11 -15.95 -16.42
CA GLU A 81 -2.45 -15.91 -15.87
C GLU A 81 -2.53 -14.76 -14.85
N LEU A 82 -3.57 -13.95 -14.94
CA LEU A 82 -3.89 -12.95 -13.95
C LEU A 82 -4.59 -13.63 -12.76
N VAL A 83 -4.01 -13.55 -11.58
CA VAL A 83 -4.51 -14.24 -10.39
C VAL A 83 -4.61 -13.32 -9.18
N LEU A 84 -5.56 -13.64 -8.32
CA LEU A 84 -5.63 -13.07 -6.98
C LEU A 84 -4.57 -13.71 -6.08
N ASN A 85 -3.88 -12.89 -5.30
CA ASN A 85 -2.82 -13.36 -4.40
C ASN A 85 -3.37 -13.75 -3.02
N ALA A 86 -4.46 -14.52 -3.00
CA ALA A 86 -5.06 -15.06 -1.79
C ALA A 86 -5.35 -16.56 -1.89
N TYR A 87 -5.45 -17.21 -0.75
CA TYR A 87 -5.90 -18.59 -0.62
C TYR A 87 -6.60 -18.76 0.73
N GLN A 88 -7.43 -19.81 0.84
CA GLN A 88 -8.05 -20.16 2.10
C GLN A 88 -7.19 -21.19 2.83
N ASP A 89 -6.87 -20.90 4.10
CA ASP A 89 -6.32 -21.89 5.00
C ASP A 89 -7.42 -22.80 5.54
N ALA A 90 -7.11 -24.09 5.65
CA ALA A 90 -8.05 -25.07 6.17
C ALA A 90 -8.39 -24.90 7.66
N ASN A 91 -7.58 -24.13 8.39
CA ASN A 91 -7.72 -23.90 9.82
C ASN A 91 -7.53 -22.43 10.17
N PHE A 92 -8.53 -21.86 10.80
CA PHE A 92 -8.44 -20.54 11.40
C PHE A 92 -7.95 -20.69 12.85
N TYR A 93 -6.66 -20.47 13.08
CA TYR A 93 -6.02 -20.73 14.37
C TYR A 93 -6.20 -19.60 15.39
N ARG A 94 -6.70 -18.47 14.99
CA ARG A 94 -6.92 -17.31 15.86
C ARG A 94 -8.38 -16.98 16.05
N GLY A 95 -9.27 -17.88 15.74
CA GLY A 95 -10.68 -17.76 15.96
C GLY A 95 -11.13 -18.61 17.14
N SER A 96 -11.75 -18.03 18.13
CA SER A 96 -12.72 -18.78 18.90
C SER A 96 -13.93 -19.02 17.99
N GLN A 97 -14.71 -20.04 18.26
CA GLN A 97 -15.92 -20.33 17.51
C GLN A 97 -17.03 -19.24 17.65
N SER A 98 -16.77 -18.19 18.42
CA SER A 98 -17.65 -17.05 18.62
C SER A 98 -17.01 -15.81 17.99
N LEU A 99 -17.40 -15.51 16.77
CA LEU A 99 -16.88 -14.38 15.98
C LEU A 99 -17.41 -13.00 16.41
N ASN A 100 -18.26 -12.96 17.41
CA ASN A 100 -19.02 -11.79 17.81
C ASN A 100 -18.21 -10.67 18.44
N ASN A 101 -16.99 -10.43 18.12
CA ASN A 101 -16.18 -9.27 18.53
C ASN A 101 -14.72 -9.44 18.08
N GLU A 102 -14.46 -10.22 17.04
CA GLU A 102 -13.11 -10.42 16.53
C GLU A 102 -12.74 -9.29 15.61
N VAL A 103 -11.58 -8.71 15.83
CA VAL A 103 -10.96 -7.74 14.93
C VAL A 103 -9.91 -8.44 14.07
N ASN A 104 -9.53 -7.78 12.98
CA ASN A 104 -8.34 -8.14 12.24
C ASN A 104 -7.11 -8.05 13.18
N TRP A 105 -6.45 -9.19 13.44
CA TRP A 105 -5.30 -9.24 14.36
C TRP A 105 -4.11 -8.41 13.89
N ALA A 106 -4.05 -8.06 12.61
CA ALA A 106 -3.03 -7.18 12.07
C ALA A 106 -3.09 -5.79 12.68
N LEU A 107 -4.28 -5.29 13.02
CA LEU A 107 -4.45 -3.98 13.64
C LEU A 107 -3.64 -3.88 14.94
N PRO A 108 -3.90 -4.72 15.97
CA PRO A 108 -3.10 -4.68 17.20
C PRO A 108 -1.64 -5.09 16.98
N ARG A 109 -1.34 -5.97 15.99
CA ARG A 109 0.05 -6.34 15.74
C ARG A 109 0.86 -5.17 15.19
N CYS A 110 0.34 -4.43 14.26
CA CYS A 110 1.07 -3.33 13.63
C CYS A 110 1.21 -2.08 14.51
N ILE A 111 0.52 -1.99 15.65
CA ILE A 111 0.69 -0.88 16.60
C ILE A 111 1.66 -1.19 17.74
N GLN A 112 2.29 -2.36 17.75
CA GLN A 112 3.19 -2.83 18.79
C GLN A 112 4.60 -3.10 18.24
N ASP A 113 5.61 -2.94 19.08
CA ASP A 113 7.01 -3.16 18.73
C ASP A 113 7.34 -4.61 18.43
N LEU A 114 6.78 -5.48 19.25
CA LEU A 114 6.98 -6.91 19.22
C LEU A 114 5.66 -7.62 19.01
N ASN A 115 5.72 -8.85 18.53
CA ASN A 115 4.56 -9.71 18.47
C ASN A 115 4.14 -10.10 19.90
N SER A 116 3.13 -9.43 20.45
CA SER A 116 2.62 -9.68 21.80
C SER A 116 1.71 -10.90 21.88
N PHE A 117 1.37 -11.51 20.73
CA PHE A 117 0.47 -12.66 20.72
C PHE A 117 1.15 -13.96 21.10
N GLY A 118 2.49 -13.97 21.14
CA GLY A 118 3.27 -15.14 21.51
C GLY A 118 3.01 -16.34 20.61
N ASN A 119 3.44 -17.50 21.07
CA ASN A 119 3.11 -18.77 20.42
C ASN A 119 1.66 -19.21 20.70
N THR A 120 0.91 -18.40 21.39
CA THR A 120 -0.48 -18.69 21.58
C THR A 120 -1.21 -18.35 20.30
N GLN A 121 -1.50 -19.34 19.55
CA GLN A 121 -2.60 -19.40 18.62
C GLN A 121 -3.92 -19.08 19.35
N ASP A 122 -3.84 -18.40 20.48
CA ASP A 122 -4.94 -18.20 21.39
C ASP A 122 -5.47 -16.78 21.24
N TRP A 123 -6.47 -16.67 20.42
CA TRP A 123 -7.29 -15.46 20.33
C TRP A 123 -7.83 -14.99 21.67
N ASN A 124 -7.94 -15.88 22.65
CA ASN A 124 -8.34 -15.48 23.97
C ASN A 124 -7.37 -14.46 24.55
N PHE A 125 -6.12 -14.47 24.12
CA PHE A 125 -5.17 -13.44 24.53
C PHE A 125 -5.53 -12.06 23.94
N VAL A 126 -5.84 -11.96 22.65
CA VAL A 126 -6.27 -10.70 22.03
C VAL A 126 -7.61 -10.24 22.59
N LYS A 127 -8.53 -11.17 22.82
CA LYS A 127 -9.81 -10.89 23.48
C LYS A 127 -9.68 -10.44 24.93
N ASN A 128 -8.64 -10.89 25.63
CA ASN A 128 -8.46 -10.64 27.06
C ASN A 128 -7.54 -9.45 27.36
N VAL A 129 -6.73 -9.01 26.39
CA VAL A 129 -5.77 -7.90 26.59
C VAL A 129 -6.39 -6.55 26.27
N ALA A 130 -7.23 -6.47 25.28
CA ALA A 130 -8.10 -5.30 25.13
C ALA A 130 -9.41 -5.61 25.86
N PRO A 131 -10.08 -4.65 26.50
CA PRO A 131 -11.24 -4.92 27.32
C PRO A 131 -12.31 -5.69 26.55
N ASN A 132 -12.15 -6.97 26.48
CA ASN A 132 -13.08 -8.01 26.03
C ASN A 132 -13.76 -7.85 24.66
N THR A 133 -13.21 -7.05 23.75
CA THR A 133 -13.94 -6.67 22.53
C THR A 133 -13.13 -6.74 21.24
N GLY A 134 -11.89 -7.25 21.25
CA GLY A 134 -11.03 -7.14 20.07
C GLY A 134 -10.80 -5.68 19.64
N PHE A 135 -10.75 -4.79 20.58
CA PHE A 135 -10.70 -3.35 20.42
C PHE A 135 -9.24 -2.87 20.29
N PHE A 136 -8.99 -1.91 19.41
CA PHE A 136 -7.73 -1.16 19.41
C PHE A 136 -8.03 0.34 19.31
N GLU A 137 -7.16 1.12 19.94
CA GLU A 137 -7.29 2.58 19.93
C GLU A 137 -6.59 3.17 18.70
N TYR A 138 -7.18 4.19 18.09
CA TYR A 138 -6.61 4.88 16.93
C TYR A 138 -6.87 6.39 17.01
N GLY A 139 -5.94 7.19 16.49
CA GLY A 139 -6.06 8.64 16.40
C GLY A 139 -6.25 9.16 14.99
N LEU A 140 -5.76 8.42 13.99
CA LEU A 140 -5.92 8.74 12.58
C LEU A 140 -6.89 7.76 11.93
N ASP A 141 -7.70 8.23 10.99
CA ASP A 141 -8.80 7.47 10.40
C ASP A 141 -8.87 7.56 8.86
N GLY A 142 -7.90 8.24 8.24
CA GLY A 142 -7.82 8.38 6.78
C GLY A 142 -8.78 9.41 6.18
N LEU A 143 -9.40 10.27 7.01
CA LEU A 143 -10.25 11.34 6.49
C LEU A 143 -9.49 12.21 5.48
N GLY A 144 -10.11 12.50 4.35
CA GLY A 144 -9.50 13.32 3.30
C GLY A 144 -8.69 12.53 2.27
N VAL A 145 -8.67 11.20 2.34
CA VAL A 145 -7.95 10.33 1.40
C VAL A 145 -8.93 9.49 0.59
N ASP A 146 -8.57 9.22 -0.67
CA ASP A 146 -9.25 8.27 -1.55
C ASP A 146 -8.44 6.98 -1.60
N VAL A 147 -9.08 5.87 -1.24
CA VAL A 147 -8.48 4.53 -1.32
C VAL A 147 -9.17 3.75 -2.42
N VAL A 148 -8.41 3.32 -3.40
CA VAL A 148 -8.87 2.50 -4.53
C VAL A 148 -8.45 1.07 -4.31
N THR A 149 -9.39 0.14 -4.26
CA THR A 149 -9.12 -1.28 -4.35
C THR A 149 -9.26 -1.70 -5.81
N GLN A 150 -8.13 -1.94 -6.47
CA GLN A 150 -8.08 -2.48 -7.83
C GLN A 150 -8.05 -4.00 -7.74
N ASP A 151 -9.20 -4.66 -7.94
CA ASP A 151 -9.40 -6.06 -7.57
C ASP A 151 -10.63 -6.68 -8.27
N SER A 152 -11.24 -7.73 -7.70
CA SER A 152 -12.40 -8.45 -8.23
C SER A 152 -13.74 -7.71 -8.11
N GLY A 153 -13.81 -6.59 -7.42
CA GLY A 153 -15.04 -5.81 -7.19
C GLY A 153 -15.23 -5.43 -5.72
N LEU A 154 -16.46 -5.04 -5.37
CA LEU A 154 -16.79 -4.59 -4.01
C LEU A 154 -18.28 -4.81 -3.69
N GLN A 155 -18.58 -5.38 -2.54
CA GLN A 155 -19.91 -5.34 -1.93
C GLN A 155 -20.15 -3.93 -1.37
N VAL A 156 -20.72 -3.05 -2.20
CA VAL A 156 -20.80 -1.60 -1.94
C VAL A 156 -21.69 -1.21 -0.76
N ASP A 157 -22.65 -2.05 -0.42
CA ASP A 157 -23.62 -1.84 0.66
C ASP A 157 -23.23 -2.54 1.97
N HIS A 158 -22.03 -3.15 2.03
CA HIS A 158 -21.58 -3.80 3.25
C HIS A 158 -21.48 -2.79 4.41
N PRO A 159 -22.00 -3.09 5.62
CA PRO A 159 -22.05 -2.16 6.75
C PRO A 159 -20.69 -1.62 7.21
N GLU A 160 -19.60 -2.32 6.94
CA GLU A 160 -18.23 -1.87 7.22
C GLU A 160 -17.82 -0.59 6.47
N PHE A 161 -18.50 -0.28 5.37
CA PHE A 161 -18.25 0.91 4.58
C PHE A 161 -19.25 2.04 4.83
N ILE A 162 -20.13 1.86 5.82
CA ILE A 162 -21.12 2.86 6.21
C ILE A 162 -20.69 3.53 7.51
N GLN A 163 -20.51 4.86 7.46
CA GLN A 163 -20.18 5.68 8.60
C GLN A 163 -21.34 6.64 8.89
N ASP A 164 -21.86 6.61 10.12
CA ASP A 164 -22.97 7.49 10.55
C ASP A 164 -24.18 7.45 9.61
N GLY A 165 -24.49 6.27 9.07
CA GLY A 165 -25.58 6.04 8.13
C GLY A 165 -25.30 6.48 6.68
N VAL A 166 -24.08 6.96 6.39
CA VAL A 166 -23.66 7.38 5.05
C VAL A 166 -22.62 6.42 4.49
N SER A 167 -22.81 5.98 3.24
CA SER A 167 -21.79 5.17 2.55
C SER A 167 -20.55 5.99 2.25
N ARG A 168 -19.39 5.39 2.51
CA ARG A 168 -18.08 5.93 2.10
C ARG A 168 -17.64 5.40 0.73
N VAL A 169 -18.40 4.48 0.14
CA VAL A 169 -18.12 3.96 -1.20
C VAL A 169 -18.61 4.94 -2.24
N GLU A 170 -17.69 5.39 -3.06
CA GLU A 170 -17.96 6.26 -4.21
C GLU A 170 -18.05 5.40 -5.47
N GLN A 171 -19.27 5.25 -5.98
CA GLN A 171 -19.52 4.48 -7.19
C GLN A 171 -19.45 5.42 -8.40
N ILE A 172 -18.26 5.53 -8.99
CA ILE A 172 -18.04 6.34 -10.19
C ILE A 172 -18.03 5.47 -11.43
N ASP A 173 -18.30 6.07 -12.58
CA ASP A 173 -17.97 5.50 -13.88
C ASP A 173 -16.52 5.92 -14.21
N TRP A 174 -15.61 4.95 -14.24
CA TRP A 174 -14.17 5.20 -14.41
C TRP A 174 -13.84 5.84 -15.77
N TYR A 175 -14.54 5.44 -16.85
CA TYR A 175 -14.36 6.06 -18.15
C TYR A 175 -14.86 7.50 -18.15
N ALA A 176 -16.05 7.74 -17.64
CA ALA A 176 -16.59 9.10 -17.54
C ALA A 176 -15.75 9.98 -16.62
N ALA A 177 -15.27 9.45 -15.50
CA ALA A 177 -14.48 10.18 -14.52
C ALA A 177 -13.04 10.48 -15.00
N SER A 178 -12.48 9.65 -15.86
CA SER A 178 -11.15 9.85 -16.47
C SER A 178 -11.21 10.64 -17.78
N GLY A 179 -12.38 10.69 -18.43
CA GLY A 179 -12.53 11.26 -19.76
C GLY A 179 -12.02 10.37 -20.90
N LEU A 180 -11.67 9.12 -20.60
CA LEU A 180 -11.30 8.15 -21.64
C LEU A 180 -12.54 7.64 -22.37
N PRO A 181 -12.43 7.31 -23.65
CA PRO A 181 -13.49 6.63 -24.39
C PRO A 181 -13.65 5.21 -23.85
N GLY A 182 -14.87 4.80 -23.57
CA GLY A 182 -15.19 3.47 -23.08
C GLY A 182 -16.57 3.42 -22.43
N THR A 183 -16.96 2.25 -21.98
CA THR A 183 -18.23 2.03 -21.30
C THR A 183 -18.02 1.09 -20.13
N GLN A 184 -18.30 1.56 -18.94
CA GLN A 184 -18.25 0.73 -17.76
C GLN A 184 -19.46 -0.21 -17.71
N SER A 185 -19.21 -1.49 -17.43
CA SER A 185 -20.27 -2.47 -17.26
C SER A 185 -21.15 -2.14 -16.05
N VAL A 186 -22.43 -2.46 -16.14
CA VAL A 186 -23.37 -2.36 -15.01
C VAL A 186 -23.02 -3.33 -13.87
N ASN A 187 -22.19 -4.33 -14.15
CA ASN A 187 -21.73 -5.32 -13.18
C ASN A 187 -20.42 -4.90 -12.48
N HIS A 188 -19.86 -3.74 -12.81
CA HIS A 188 -18.57 -3.28 -12.31
C HIS A 188 -18.43 -3.38 -10.77
N TYR A 189 -19.48 -3.01 -10.04
CA TYR A 189 -19.50 -3.04 -8.58
C TYR A 189 -19.97 -4.37 -7.99
N ARG A 190 -20.03 -5.44 -8.79
CA ARG A 190 -20.33 -6.78 -8.27
C ARG A 190 -19.04 -7.53 -8.02
N ASP A 191 -18.89 -8.01 -6.80
CA ASP A 191 -17.77 -8.85 -6.42
C ASP A 191 -18.24 -10.29 -6.29
N TYR A 192 -18.06 -11.07 -7.35
CA TYR A 192 -18.47 -12.48 -7.41
C TYR A 192 -17.46 -13.40 -6.74
N ASP A 193 -16.24 -12.95 -6.54
CA ASP A 193 -15.19 -13.69 -5.86
C ASP A 193 -15.23 -13.46 -4.35
N GLY A 194 -15.39 -12.23 -3.91
CA GLY A 194 -15.32 -11.77 -2.54
C GLY A 194 -13.96 -11.27 -2.10
N HIS A 195 -12.93 -11.43 -2.94
CA HIS A 195 -11.57 -11.05 -2.63
C HIS A 195 -11.40 -9.52 -2.53
N GLY A 196 -11.90 -8.78 -3.50
CA GLY A 196 -11.81 -7.31 -3.50
C GLY A 196 -12.57 -6.69 -2.33
N THR A 197 -13.74 -7.22 -1.98
CA THR A 197 -14.49 -6.82 -0.79
C THR A 197 -13.65 -7.04 0.47
N HIS A 198 -12.96 -8.18 0.57
CA HIS A 198 -12.11 -8.51 1.71
C HIS A 198 -10.93 -7.53 1.83
N CYS A 199 -10.23 -7.26 0.75
CA CYS A 199 -9.12 -6.30 0.69
C CYS A 199 -9.56 -4.89 1.07
N ALA A 200 -10.71 -4.44 0.54
CA ALA A 200 -11.28 -3.14 0.90
C ALA A 200 -11.64 -3.04 2.39
N GLY A 201 -12.17 -4.13 2.98
CA GLY A 201 -12.46 -4.22 4.41
C GLY A 201 -11.22 -4.09 5.27
N ILE A 202 -10.09 -4.68 4.87
CA ILE A 202 -8.80 -4.55 5.56
C ILE A 202 -8.28 -3.11 5.48
N ALA A 203 -8.34 -2.49 4.32
CA ALA A 203 -7.85 -1.12 4.16
C ALA A 203 -8.76 -0.09 4.85
N CYS A 204 -10.08 -0.23 4.70
CA CYS A 204 -11.05 0.83 4.97
C CYS A 204 -12.24 0.45 5.85
N GLY A 205 -12.37 -0.80 6.28
CA GLY A 205 -13.49 -1.22 7.14
C GLY A 205 -13.53 -0.44 8.45
N LYS A 206 -14.72 -0.16 8.96
CA LYS A 206 -14.89 0.54 10.25
C LYS A 206 -14.41 -0.30 11.44
N THR A 207 -14.55 -1.64 11.36
CA THR A 207 -14.14 -2.59 12.41
C THR A 207 -12.83 -3.27 12.05
N TYR A 208 -12.75 -3.80 10.82
CA TYR A 208 -11.64 -4.65 10.37
C TYR A 208 -10.50 -3.88 9.69
N GLY A 209 -10.70 -2.60 9.39
CA GLY A 209 -9.75 -1.81 8.60
C GLY A 209 -9.10 -0.65 9.36
N TRP A 210 -8.13 -0.04 8.66
CA TRP A 210 -7.33 1.09 9.14
C TRP A 210 -7.98 2.44 8.87
N ALA A 211 -8.25 2.73 7.58
CA ALA A 211 -8.69 4.04 7.12
C ALA A 211 -10.21 4.19 7.21
N LYS A 212 -10.71 4.23 8.44
CA LYS A 212 -12.15 4.15 8.77
C LYS A 212 -13.01 5.31 8.25
N ARG A 213 -12.41 6.43 7.82
CA ARG A 213 -13.09 7.60 7.25
C ARG A 213 -12.56 7.99 5.85
N ALA A 214 -11.70 7.17 5.25
CA ALA A 214 -11.32 7.35 3.85
C ALA A 214 -12.55 7.13 2.94
N LYS A 215 -12.55 7.78 1.78
CA LYS A 215 -13.45 7.40 0.68
C LYS A 215 -12.94 6.12 0.04
N VAL A 216 -13.87 5.23 -0.25
CA VAL A 216 -13.57 3.90 -0.79
C VAL A 216 -14.01 3.85 -2.24
N TYR A 217 -13.09 3.48 -3.11
CA TYR A 217 -13.33 3.26 -4.52
C TYR A 217 -12.99 1.82 -4.88
N SER A 218 -13.75 1.24 -5.77
CA SER A 218 -13.42 -0.06 -6.36
C SER A 218 -13.20 0.12 -7.86
N GLN A 219 -12.08 -0.40 -8.33
CA GLN A 219 -11.88 -0.63 -9.75
C GLN A 219 -11.75 -2.12 -9.98
N LYS A 220 -12.79 -2.70 -10.58
CA LYS A 220 -12.81 -4.11 -10.91
C LYS A 220 -11.99 -4.36 -12.17
N LEU A 221 -11.06 -5.30 -12.08
CA LEU A 221 -10.25 -5.74 -13.23
C LEU A 221 -10.96 -6.84 -14.01
N GLY A 222 -10.96 -6.72 -15.33
CA GLY A 222 -11.41 -7.77 -16.22
C GLY A 222 -10.46 -8.97 -16.20
N GLY A 223 -11.05 -10.17 -16.25
CA GLY A 223 -10.30 -11.42 -16.31
C GLY A 223 -9.99 -12.06 -14.95
N LEU A 224 -10.24 -11.40 -13.83
CA LEU A 224 -9.99 -11.98 -12.50
C LEU A 224 -11.03 -13.04 -12.10
N GLU A 225 -12.26 -12.94 -12.57
CA GLU A 225 -13.38 -13.82 -12.18
C GLU A 225 -13.72 -14.90 -13.23
N GLY A 226 -12.88 -15.12 -14.20
CA GLY A 226 -13.05 -16.17 -15.21
C GLY A 226 -13.86 -15.73 -16.45
N ALA A 227 -14.39 -16.69 -17.20
CA ALA A 227 -15.00 -16.45 -18.50
C ALA A 227 -16.38 -15.78 -18.39
N GLY A 228 -16.61 -14.72 -19.14
CA GLY A 228 -17.86 -14.00 -19.27
C GLY A 228 -17.70 -12.51 -19.04
N ASP A 229 -18.80 -11.75 -19.09
CA ASP A 229 -18.80 -10.34 -18.65
C ASP A 229 -18.77 -10.30 -17.12
N ASP A 230 -17.58 -10.30 -16.56
CA ASP A 230 -17.36 -10.11 -15.13
C ASP A 230 -17.56 -8.64 -14.69
N GLY A 231 -17.75 -7.73 -15.64
CA GLY A 231 -17.93 -6.30 -15.40
C GLY A 231 -16.64 -5.52 -15.16
N GLY A 232 -15.49 -6.14 -15.32
CA GLY A 232 -14.19 -5.53 -15.09
C GLY A 232 -13.73 -4.61 -16.22
N ILE A 233 -12.86 -3.66 -15.87
CA ILE A 233 -12.14 -2.82 -16.83
C ILE A 233 -10.96 -3.62 -17.39
N PRO A 234 -10.73 -3.61 -18.70
CA PRO A 234 -9.55 -4.23 -19.28
C PRO A 234 -8.27 -3.68 -18.65
N ILE A 235 -7.30 -4.55 -18.46
CA ILE A 235 -6.02 -4.16 -17.83
C ILE A 235 -5.32 -3.00 -18.57
N THR A 236 -5.51 -2.93 -19.88
CA THR A 236 -4.99 -1.86 -20.72
C THR A 236 -5.54 -0.48 -20.39
N ASP A 237 -6.75 -0.39 -19.85
CA ASP A 237 -7.40 0.88 -19.51
C ASP A 237 -7.37 1.17 -18.00
N ALA A 238 -7.13 0.14 -17.21
CA ALA A 238 -7.31 0.21 -15.76
C ALA A 238 -6.40 1.26 -15.10
N PHE A 239 -5.15 1.31 -15.50
CA PHE A 239 -4.18 2.27 -14.94
C PHE A 239 -4.46 3.69 -15.41
N ASP A 240 -4.71 3.86 -16.70
CA ASP A 240 -5.00 5.17 -17.29
C ASP A 240 -6.25 5.81 -16.69
N THR A 241 -7.29 5.02 -16.44
CA THR A 241 -8.53 5.55 -15.84
C THR A 241 -8.28 6.07 -14.42
N ILE A 242 -7.51 5.38 -13.58
CA ILE A 242 -7.15 5.86 -12.24
C ILE A 242 -6.29 7.12 -12.32
N ARG A 243 -5.26 7.11 -13.17
CA ARG A 243 -4.30 8.21 -13.30
C ARG A 243 -4.99 9.50 -13.76
N LEU A 244 -5.76 9.42 -14.84
CA LEU A 244 -6.47 10.58 -15.38
C LEU A 244 -7.53 11.10 -14.41
N TRP A 245 -8.30 10.20 -13.77
CA TRP A 245 -9.21 10.60 -12.71
C TRP A 245 -8.47 11.32 -11.56
N HIS A 246 -7.35 10.75 -11.09
CA HIS A 246 -6.55 11.39 -10.05
C HIS A 246 -6.05 12.77 -10.48
N ASN A 247 -5.55 12.89 -11.71
CA ASN A 247 -4.98 14.13 -12.23
C ASN A 247 -6.02 15.24 -12.44
N GLN A 248 -7.28 14.88 -12.68
CA GLN A 248 -8.39 15.82 -12.84
C GLN A 248 -8.97 16.33 -11.52
N LYS A 249 -8.59 15.76 -10.38
CA LYS A 249 -9.05 16.26 -9.08
C LYS A 249 -8.56 17.69 -8.87
N GLY A 250 -9.48 18.55 -8.46
CA GLY A 250 -9.14 19.89 -7.99
C GLY A 250 -8.41 19.86 -6.64
N ASP A 251 -7.72 20.95 -6.36
CA ASP A 251 -7.14 21.14 -5.04
C ASP A 251 -8.24 21.32 -3.99
N THR A 252 -7.98 20.78 -2.81
CA THR A 252 -8.84 20.98 -1.64
C THR A 252 -8.74 22.42 -1.13
N ALA A 253 -9.59 22.78 -0.21
CA ALA A 253 -9.52 24.08 0.47
C ALA A 253 -8.15 24.35 1.16
N THR A 254 -7.39 23.29 1.41
CA THR A 254 -6.02 23.35 1.98
C THR A 254 -4.93 23.52 0.92
N GLY A 255 -5.28 23.66 -0.36
CA GLY A 255 -4.33 23.84 -1.47
C GLY A 255 -3.61 22.57 -1.91
N TYR A 256 -4.07 21.40 -1.49
CA TYR A 256 -3.51 20.11 -1.90
C TYR A 256 -4.55 19.28 -2.61
N LYS A 257 -4.13 18.60 -3.66
CA LYS A 257 -4.93 17.55 -4.30
C LYS A 257 -5.24 16.46 -3.28
N ARG A 258 -6.48 15.98 -3.28
CA ARG A 258 -6.88 14.87 -2.42
C ARG A 258 -6.04 13.63 -2.73
N PRO A 259 -5.25 13.09 -1.77
CA PRO A 259 -4.36 11.98 -2.02
C PRO A 259 -5.11 10.72 -2.46
N THR A 260 -4.46 9.91 -3.28
CA THR A 260 -4.94 8.59 -3.70
C THR A 260 -3.97 7.52 -3.25
N VAL A 261 -4.50 6.46 -2.65
CA VAL A 261 -3.81 5.20 -2.37
C VAL A 261 -4.49 4.10 -3.18
N VAL A 262 -3.71 3.31 -3.90
CA VAL A 262 -4.22 2.15 -4.66
C VAL A 262 -3.67 0.88 -4.04
N ASN A 263 -4.55 -0.05 -3.70
CA ASN A 263 -4.20 -1.40 -3.31
C ASN A 263 -4.36 -2.34 -4.49
N MET A 264 -3.29 -3.09 -4.79
CA MET A 264 -3.23 -4.11 -5.82
C MET A 264 -2.89 -5.46 -5.18
N SER A 265 -3.93 -6.26 -4.95
CA SER A 265 -3.79 -7.58 -4.32
C SER A 265 -3.84 -8.73 -5.33
N TRP A 266 -3.32 -8.51 -6.50
CA TRP A 266 -3.28 -9.43 -7.64
C TRP A 266 -1.90 -9.42 -8.31
N GLY A 267 -1.67 -10.31 -9.26
CA GLY A 267 -0.42 -10.36 -10.02
C GLY A 267 -0.47 -11.40 -11.14
N TYR A 268 0.61 -11.47 -11.89
CA TYR A 268 0.77 -12.45 -12.97
C TYR A 268 1.60 -13.64 -12.50
N GLN A 269 1.13 -14.82 -12.84
CA GLN A 269 1.83 -16.07 -12.59
C GLN A 269 1.98 -16.87 -13.87
N GLY A 270 3.14 -17.48 -14.06
CA GLY A 270 3.36 -18.50 -15.06
C GLY A 270 3.43 -19.87 -14.43
N THR A 271 3.02 -20.89 -15.17
CA THR A 271 3.16 -22.27 -14.75
C THR A 271 4.37 -22.90 -15.42
N ALA A 272 5.32 -23.41 -14.62
CA ALA A 272 6.41 -24.20 -15.17
C ALA A 272 5.88 -25.54 -15.69
N SER A 273 5.92 -25.72 -16.99
CA SER A 273 5.62 -27.00 -17.62
C SER A 273 6.90 -27.64 -18.15
N GLY A 274 6.98 -28.98 -18.05
CA GLY A 274 8.17 -29.72 -18.45
C GLY A 274 9.24 -29.81 -17.35
N ASN A 275 10.43 -30.23 -17.74
CA ASN A 275 11.56 -30.38 -16.82
C ASN A 275 12.57 -29.24 -17.01
N PRO A 276 13.31 -28.83 -15.99
CA PRO A 276 14.41 -27.90 -16.16
C PRO A 276 15.49 -28.51 -17.06
N VAL A 277 16.04 -27.72 -17.97
CA VAL A 277 17.08 -28.20 -18.92
C VAL A 277 18.39 -27.45 -18.78
N SER A 278 18.35 -26.18 -18.39
CA SER A 278 19.54 -25.34 -18.21
C SER A 278 19.20 -24.09 -17.40
N GLY A 279 20.20 -23.33 -17.04
CA GLY A 279 19.99 -22.03 -16.39
C GLY A 279 21.28 -21.26 -16.16
N VAL A 280 21.12 -20.19 -15.42
CA VAL A 280 22.21 -19.36 -14.91
C VAL A 280 22.01 -19.15 -13.41
N TYR A 281 23.05 -19.36 -12.62
CA TYR A 281 23.04 -19.05 -11.20
C TYR A 281 24.23 -18.17 -10.86
N ARG A 282 23.97 -16.94 -10.42
CA ARG A 282 25.00 -15.94 -10.09
C ARG A 282 26.09 -15.81 -11.17
N GLY A 283 25.65 -15.69 -12.42
CA GLY A 283 26.52 -15.55 -13.59
C GLY A 283 27.12 -16.86 -14.11
N SER A 284 26.95 -17.99 -13.42
CA SER A 284 27.45 -19.31 -13.86
C SER A 284 26.36 -20.11 -14.57
N ALA A 285 26.59 -20.41 -15.84
CA ALA A 285 25.67 -21.28 -16.61
C ALA A 285 25.80 -22.73 -16.15
N TRP A 286 24.67 -23.43 -16.15
CA TRP A 286 24.57 -24.86 -15.85
C TRP A 286 23.61 -25.56 -16.83
N ASN A 287 23.80 -26.88 -16.99
CA ASN A 287 22.87 -27.74 -17.74
C ASN A 287 22.36 -28.85 -16.83
N PHE A 288 21.17 -29.34 -17.09
CA PHE A 288 20.64 -30.51 -16.40
C PHE A 288 21.57 -31.73 -16.64
N GLY A 289 22.01 -32.34 -15.54
CA GLY A 289 23.03 -33.39 -15.55
C GLY A 289 24.39 -32.96 -15.00
N ASP A 290 24.64 -31.65 -14.88
CA ASP A 290 25.85 -31.14 -14.23
C ASP A 290 25.81 -31.41 -12.72
N ALA A 291 26.96 -31.43 -12.07
CA ALA A 291 27.05 -31.67 -10.63
C ALA A 291 26.26 -30.58 -9.84
N GLY A 292 25.30 -31.03 -9.03
CA GLY A 292 24.37 -30.16 -8.31
C GLY A 292 23.09 -29.80 -9.09
N TYR A 293 22.93 -30.35 -10.31
CA TYR A 293 21.75 -30.13 -11.17
C TYR A 293 21.29 -31.44 -11.84
N THR A 294 21.45 -32.57 -11.15
CA THR A 294 21.15 -33.91 -11.70
C THR A 294 19.70 -34.31 -11.50
N THR A 295 19.00 -33.65 -10.60
CA THR A 295 17.57 -33.88 -10.33
C THR A 295 16.84 -32.54 -10.25
N ASP A 296 15.53 -32.54 -10.45
CA ASP A 296 14.69 -31.36 -10.28
C ASP A 296 14.89 -30.71 -8.89
N ASN A 297 14.94 -31.53 -7.84
CA ASN A 297 15.14 -31.03 -6.48
C ASN A 297 16.50 -30.34 -6.30
N GLU A 298 17.56 -30.86 -6.90
CA GLU A 298 18.87 -30.21 -6.87
C GLU A 298 18.87 -28.90 -7.64
N VAL A 299 18.22 -28.85 -8.81
CA VAL A 299 18.05 -27.61 -9.57
C VAL A 299 17.38 -26.55 -8.71
N TRP A 300 16.28 -26.88 -8.08
CA TRP A 300 15.54 -25.96 -7.25
C TRP A 300 16.34 -25.56 -6.00
N ALA A 301 16.94 -26.52 -5.30
CA ALA A 301 17.73 -26.24 -4.10
C ALA A 301 18.99 -25.41 -4.40
N THR A 302 19.72 -25.72 -5.48
CA THR A 302 20.95 -25.01 -5.82
C THR A 302 20.66 -23.62 -6.40
N SER A 303 19.58 -23.48 -7.19
CA SER A 303 19.20 -22.19 -7.78
C SER A 303 18.47 -21.28 -6.80
N GLY A 304 18.20 -21.72 -5.56
CA GLY A 304 17.44 -20.92 -4.58
C GLY A 304 15.98 -20.71 -4.97
N VAL A 305 15.50 -21.47 -5.95
CA VAL A 305 14.08 -21.57 -6.28
C VAL A 305 13.49 -22.67 -5.41
N ILE A 306 12.56 -22.33 -4.54
CA ILE A 306 11.89 -23.31 -3.68
C ILE A 306 11.01 -24.18 -4.58
N PRO A 307 11.17 -25.52 -4.56
CA PRO A 307 10.19 -26.36 -5.21
C PRO A 307 8.86 -26.10 -4.54
N PRO A 308 7.81 -25.81 -5.31
CA PRO A 308 6.51 -25.65 -4.73
C PRO A 308 6.18 -26.93 -3.98
N LEU A 309 5.76 -26.80 -2.73
CA LEU A 309 5.21 -27.88 -1.95
C LEU A 309 4.04 -28.47 -2.71
N GLY A 310 4.20 -29.66 -3.27
CA GLY A 310 3.19 -30.31 -4.08
C GLY A 310 3.12 -29.81 -5.52
N GLN A 311 1.95 -29.80 -6.11
CA GLN A 311 1.69 -29.82 -7.55
C GLN A 311 1.80 -28.48 -8.29
N PHE A 312 2.13 -27.36 -7.64
CA PHE A 312 2.03 -26.04 -8.26
C PHE A 312 3.41 -25.44 -8.53
N ARG A 313 3.95 -25.70 -9.72
CA ARG A 313 5.12 -25.00 -10.24
C ARG A 313 4.69 -23.62 -10.80
N ARG A 314 4.21 -22.75 -9.92
CA ARG A 314 3.81 -21.38 -10.27
C ARG A 314 4.93 -20.41 -9.91
N PHE A 315 5.23 -19.51 -10.83
CA PHE A 315 6.22 -18.48 -10.66
C PHE A 315 5.59 -17.12 -10.93
N THR A 316 6.00 -16.12 -10.20
CA THR A 316 5.66 -14.75 -10.55
C THR A 316 6.20 -14.44 -11.93
N SER A 317 5.41 -13.79 -12.75
CA SER A 317 5.77 -13.43 -14.12
C SER A 317 5.85 -11.94 -14.29
N GLN A 318 6.76 -11.50 -15.15
CA GLN A 318 6.93 -10.10 -15.48
C GLN A 318 6.11 -9.71 -16.69
N VAL A 319 5.49 -8.53 -16.61
CA VAL A 319 4.75 -7.86 -17.66
C VAL A 319 5.22 -6.41 -17.65
N ALA A 320 6.17 -6.09 -18.53
CA ALA A 320 6.88 -4.80 -18.49
C ALA A 320 5.94 -3.61 -18.71
N SER A 321 4.89 -3.78 -19.51
CA SER A 321 3.87 -2.76 -19.72
C SER A 321 3.10 -2.41 -18.45
N VAL A 322 2.79 -3.41 -17.62
CA VAL A 322 2.14 -3.20 -16.32
C VAL A 322 3.08 -2.49 -15.35
N ASP A 323 4.34 -2.91 -15.30
CA ASP A 323 5.34 -2.27 -14.43
C ASP A 323 5.56 -0.80 -14.79
N ALA A 324 5.60 -0.49 -16.08
CA ALA A 324 5.71 0.89 -16.56
C ALA A 324 4.50 1.76 -16.13
N GLU A 325 3.30 1.22 -16.12
CA GLU A 325 2.11 1.92 -15.64
C GLU A 325 2.18 2.19 -14.13
N ILE A 326 2.74 1.28 -13.34
CA ILE A 326 2.94 1.51 -11.91
C ILE A 326 3.92 2.68 -11.70
N GLU A 327 5.02 2.73 -12.44
CA GLU A 327 5.97 3.84 -12.39
C GLU A 327 5.28 5.18 -12.73
N ASP A 328 4.42 5.17 -13.73
CA ASP A 328 3.64 6.35 -14.11
C ASP A 328 2.63 6.78 -13.04
N MET A 329 1.91 5.82 -12.42
CA MET A 329 1.01 6.12 -11.30
C MET A 329 1.75 6.80 -10.15
N VAL A 330 2.90 6.25 -9.74
CA VAL A 330 3.71 6.82 -8.67
C VAL A 330 4.21 8.21 -9.03
N SER A 331 4.60 8.41 -10.29
CA SER A 331 5.05 9.73 -10.78
C SER A 331 3.95 10.78 -10.81
N ASP A 332 2.68 10.37 -10.90
CA ASP A 332 1.51 11.24 -10.80
C ASP A 332 1.16 11.57 -9.33
N GLY A 333 1.89 11.00 -8.37
CA GLY A 333 1.68 11.23 -6.94
C GLY A 333 0.74 10.24 -6.27
N ILE A 334 0.38 9.15 -6.95
CA ILE A 334 -0.45 8.08 -6.43
C ILE A 334 0.42 7.12 -5.62
N VAL A 335 0.01 6.79 -4.41
CA VAL A 335 0.66 5.75 -3.61
C VAL A 335 0.12 4.39 -4.02
N VAL A 336 1.01 3.47 -4.38
CA VAL A 336 0.65 2.12 -4.83
C VAL A 336 1.21 1.09 -3.85
N CYS A 337 0.32 0.22 -3.33
CA CYS A 337 0.66 -0.91 -2.47
C CYS A 337 0.34 -2.20 -3.21
N ILE A 338 1.31 -3.10 -3.30
CA ILE A 338 1.25 -4.28 -4.16
C ILE A 338 1.55 -5.53 -3.35
N ALA A 339 0.73 -6.55 -3.50
CA ALA A 339 0.97 -7.87 -2.91
C ALA A 339 2.13 -8.58 -3.61
N SER A 340 3.14 -9.03 -2.87
CA SER A 340 4.35 -9.63 -3.46
C SER A 340 4.14 -11.01 -4.10
N GLY A 341 3.02 -11.67 -3.83
CA GLY A 341 2.68 -12.97 -4.39
C GLY A 341 2.83 -14.14 -3.41
N ASN A 342 2.19 -15.27 -3.75
CA ASN A 342 2.06 -16.45 -2.88
C ASN A 342 2.74 -17.69 -3.47
N SER A 343 3.80 -17.52 -4.24
CA SER A 343 4.45 -18.58 -4.99
C SER A 343 5.69 -19.18 -4.34
N TYR A 344 5.95 -18.93 -3.06
CA TYR A 344 7.12 -19.44 -2.32
C TYR A 344 8.46 -19.07 -2.96
N TYR A 345 8.56 -17.92 -3.53
CA TYR A 345 9.59 -17.56 -4.49
C TYR A 345 10.52 -16.49 -3.93
N LYS A 346 11.81 -16.53 -4.32
CA LYS A 346 12.73 -15.44 -4.06
C LYS A 346 12.58 -14.35 -5.12
N SER A 347 12.46 -13.11 -4.69
CA SER A 347 12.44 -11.93 -5.54
C SER A 347 13.58 -11.01 -5.16
N ASP A 348 14.49 -10.76 -6.09
CA ASP A 348 15.66 -9.92 -5.88
C ASP A 348 15.50 -8.56 -6.59
N ILE A 349 16.25 -7.56 -6.15
CA ILE A 349 16.32 -6.24 -6.78
C ILE A 349 17.30 -6.27 -7.96
N ALA A 350 17.19 -5.32 -8.88
CA ALA A 350 18.02 -5.25 -10.10
C ALA A 350 19.54 -5.23 -9.83
N THR A 351 19.95 -4.73 -8.68
CA THR A 351 21.38 -4.72 -8.24
C THR A 351 21.75 -5.94 -7.41
N GLY A 352 20.81 -6.83 -7.13
CA GLY A 352 21.03 -8.01 -6.30
C GLY A 352 21.72 -9.15 -7.06
N PRO A 353 22.43 -10.03 -6.34
CA PRO A 353 23.22 -11.09 -6.97
C PRO A 353 22.37 -12.19 -7.63
N ASP A 354 21.12 -12.28 -7.26
CA ASP A 354 20.22 -13.35 -7.73
C ASP A 354 19.18 -12.87 -8.76
N PHE A 355 19.14 -11.57 -9.08
CA PHE A 355 18.16 -10.97 -9.99
C PHE A 355 18.15 -11.65 -11.37
N ASP A 356 19.33 -11.96 -11.91
CA ASP A 356 19.49 -12.60 -13.22
C ASP A 356 19.62 -14.13 -13.14
N ASN A 357 19.41 -14.72 -11.96
CA ASN A 357 19.31 -16.16 -11.87
C ASN A 357 18.14 -16.64 -12.72
N GLN A 358 18.39 -17.69 -13.48
CA GLN A 358 17.43 -18.18 -14.49
C GLN A 358 17.37 -19.69 -14.50
N VAL A 359 16.17 -20.22 -14.61
CA VAL A 359 15.91 -21.61 -14.95
C VAL A 359 15.14 -21.67 -16.26
N THR A 360 15.66 -22.41 -17.23
CA THR A 360 15.01 -22.68 -18.53
C THR A 360 14.37 -24.05 -18.51
N MET A 361 13.09 -24.11 -18.85
CA MET A 361 12.33 -25.34 -18.95
C MET A 361 12.40 -25.96 -20.33
N SER A 362 12.08 -27.26 -20.46
CA SER A 362 12.11 -28.00 -21.73
C SER A 362 11.16 -27.46 -22.82
N ASN A 363 10.15 -26.69 -22.44
CA ASN A 363 9.25 -25.98 -23.35
C ASN A 363 9.76 -24.59 -23.76
N GLY A 364 10.96 -24.18 -23.30
CA GLY A 364 11.55 -22.89 -23.59
C GLY A 364 11.19 -21.79 -22.60
N THR A 365 10.22 -21.99 -21.70
CA THR A 365 9.86 -21.01 -20.68
C THR A 365 11.03 -20.76 -19.75
N ARG A 366 11.22 -19.49 -19.33
CA ARG A 366 12.29 -19.06 -18.44
C ARG A 366 11.70 -18.42 -17.18
N PHE A 367 12.28 -18.75 -16.05
CA PHE A 367 11.95 -18.16 -14.76
C PHE A 367 13.15 -17.47 -14.16
N TYR A 368 12.91 -16.31 -13.55
CA TYR A 368 13.94 -15.46 -12.96
C TYR A 368 13.63 -15.18 -11.50
N HIS A 369 14.62 -14.80 -10.71
CA HIS A 369 14.43 -14.31 -9.35
C HIS A 369 14.07 -12.81 -9.32
N ARG A 370 13.21 -12.39 -10.20
CA ARG A 370 12.76 -11.00 -10.34
C ARG A 370 11.38 -10.82 -9.73
N PRO A 371 11.02 -9.61 -9.30
CA PRO A 371 9.65 -9.33 -8.89
C PRO A 371 8.66 -9.68 -10.00
N GLY A 372 7.51 -10.25 -9.62
CA GLY A 372 6.41 -10.41 -10.56
C GLY A 372 5.60 -9.13 -10.68
N SER A 373 5.03 -8.89 -11.86
CA SER A 373 4.17 -7.73 -12.09
C SER A 373 2.80 -7.90 -11.41
N PRO A 374 2.22 -6.79 -10.93
CA PRO A 374 2.71 -5.42 -10.97
C PRO A 374 3.90 -5.19 -10.03
N TYR A 375 4.86 -4.38 -10.44
CA TYR A 375 6.01 -4.01 -9.63
C TYR A 375 6.61 -2.66 -10.07
N ALA A 376 7.07 -1.88 -9.11
CA ALA A 376 8.02 -0.78 -9.33
C ALA A 376 8.82 -0.54 -8.06
N ASP A 377 10.09 -0.21 -8.18
CA ASP A 377 10.96 0.13 -7.03
C ASP A 377 10.43 1.33 -6.22
N THR A 378 9.61 2.16 -6.84
CA THR A 378 9.00 3.35 -6.24
C THR A 378 7.67 3.07 -5.53
N ALA A 379 7.04 1.94 -5.80
CA ALA A 379 5.84 1.46 -5.12
C ALA A 379 6.18 0.73 -3.81
N LEU A 380 5.18 0.25 -3.09
CA LEU A 380 5.33 -0.56 -1.87
C LEU A 380 5.00 -2.02 -2.18
N TYR A 381 6.00 -2.87 -2.23
CA TYR A 381 5.87 -4.31 -2.49
C TYR A 381 5.82 -5.07 -1.16
N VAL A 382 4.68 -5.70 -0.86
CA VAL A 382 4.31 -6.11 0.50
C VAL A 382 4.33 -7.62 0.66
N GLY A 383 5.14 -8.11 1.60
CA GLY A 383 5.22 -9.51 2.01
C GLY A 383 4.23 -9.85 3.13
N ASN A 384 3.90 -11.13 3.24
CA ASN A 384 2.97 -11.65 4.24
C ASN A 384 3.71 -12.24 5.43
N ILE A 385 3.47 -11.74 6.65
CA ILE A 385 3.86 -12.43 7.89
C ILE A 385 2.79 -13.41 8.36
N ASP A 386 3.30 -14.54 8.86
CA ASP A 386 2.47 -15.63 9.39
C ASP A 386 1.77 -15.20 10.69
N SER A 387 0.64 -15.80 10.93
CA SER A 387 -0.04 -15.72 12.22
C SER A 387 0.67 -16.51 13.33
N ALA A 388 1.52 -17.45 12.98
CA ALA A 388 2.42 -18.13 13.90
C ALA A 388 3.74 -17.36 14.06
N VAL A 389 4.39 -17.51 15.20
CA VAL A 389 5.63 -16.82 15.54
C VAL A 389 6.80 -17.79 15.65
N GLN A 390 8.00 -17.29 15.46
CA GLN A 390 9.24 -17.97 15.77
C GLN A 390 9.65 -17.69 17.21
N LEU A 391 10.01 -18.73 17.94
CA LEU A 391 10.51 -18.63 19.31
C LEU A 391 12.03 -18.52 19.33
N GLU A 392 12.55 -17.60 20.09
CA GLU A 392 13.95 -17.50 20.43
C GLU A 392 14.09 -17.33 21.95
N VAL A 393 15.14 -17.91 22.54
CA VAL A 393 15.47 -17.71 23.94
C VAL A 393 16.73 -16.84 24.02
N VAL A 394 16.56 -15.60 24.43
CA VAL A 394 17.66 -14.64 24.62
C VAL A 394 17.80 -14.38 26.12
N ASP A 395 18.99 -14.70 26.68
CA ASP A 395 19.29 -14.52 28.11
C ASP A 395 18.26 -15.16 29.06
N GLY A 396 17.70 -16.32 28.66
CA GLY A 396 16.70 -17.04 29.43
C GLY A 396 15.28 -16.50 29.32
N VAL A 397 15.06 -15.48 28.50
CA VAL A 397 13.74 -14.91 28.21
C VAL A 397 13.29 -15.39 26.84
N THR A 398 12.07 -15.91 26.75
CA THR A 398 11.48 -16.28 25.45
C THR A 398 11.04 -15.02 24.72
N VAL A 399 11.60 -14.81 23.54
CA VAL A 399 11.23 -13.74 22.60
C VAL A 399 10.45 -14.34 21.45
N TYR A 400 9.42 -13.64 21.04
CA TYR A 400 8.54 -14.04 19.94
C TYR A 400 8.79 -13.14 18.74
N HIS A 401 9.32 -13.72 17.66
CA HIS A 401 9.59 -13.02 16.43
C HIS A 401 8.51 -13.31 15.40
N ASP A 402 8.17 -12.32 14.60
CA ASP A 402 7.41 -12.57 13.39
C ASP A 402 8.24 -13.39 12.40
N ARG A 403 7.54 -14.17 11.59
CA ARG A 403 8.14 -14.93 10.51
C ARG A 403 7.38 -14.71 9.21
N PRO A 404 8.02 -14.84 8.05
CA PRO A 404 7.31 -14.84 6.78
C PRO A 404 6.32 -16.01 6.74
N ALA A 405 5.15 -15.79 6.16
CA ALA A 405 4.28 -16.89 5.79
C ALA A 405 5.01 -17.78 4.76
N ALA A 406 4.86 -19.11 4.89
CA ALA A 406 5.56 -20.05 4.02
C ALA A 406 5.31 -19.77 2.53
N SER A 407 4.07 -19.41 2.17
CA SER A 407 3.67 -19.09 0.79
C SER A 407 4.19 -17.76 0.25
N SER A 408 4.56 -16.83 1.11
CA SER A 408 4.92 -15.47 0.67
C SER A 408 6.14 -15.47 -0.24
N VAL A 409 6.08 -14.67 -1.30
CA VAL A 409 7.28 -14.22 -2.01
C VAL A 409 8.17 -13.48 -1.04
N ARG A 410 9.48 -13.67 -1.16
CA ARG A 410 10.51 -13.19 -0.22
C ARG A 410 11.67 -12.59 -0.98
N GLY A 411 12.60 -12.01 -0.26
CA GLY A 411 13.85 -11.48 -0.80
C GLY A 411 13.90 -9.97 -0.83
N PRO A 412 15.01 -9.42 -1.35
CA PRO A 412 15.30 -7.99 -1.29
C PRO A 412 14.30 -7.08 -1.98
N ALA A 413 13.52 -7.59 -2.94
CA ALA A 413 12.48 -6.80 -3.61
C ALA A 413 11.25 -6.54 -2.73
N VAL A 414 11.06 -7.30 -1.64
CA VAL A 414 9.98 -7.03 -0.69
C VAL A 414 10.38 -5.87 0.20
N ASP A 415 9.67 -4.75 0.09
CA ASP A 415 9.98 -3.53 0.83
C ASP A 415 9.58 -3.62 2.29
N ILE A 416 8.40 -4.18 2.55
CA ILE A 416 7.76 -4.15 3.86
C ILE A 416 6.91 -5.40 4.07
N TRP A 417 6.83 -5.85 5.31
CA TRP A 417 6.06 -7.02 5.69
C TRP A 417 4.88 -6.61 6.57
N ALA A 418 3.72 -7.20 6.31
CA ALA A 418 2.54 -6.99 7.12
C ALA A 418 1.80 -8.32 7.38
N PRO A 419 1.00 -8.40 8.45
CA PRO A 419 0.16 -9.55 8.70
C PRO A 419 -0.79 -9.83 7.55
N GLY A 420 -0.71 -11.03 7.00
CA GLY A 420 -1.56 -11.46 5.89
C GLY A 420 -2.08 -12.88 6.02
N THR A 421 -1.77 -13.59 7.13
CA THR A 421 -2.25 -14.95 7.38
C THR A 421 -3.41 -14.93 8.37
N ASN A 422 -4.49 -15.64 8.06
CA ASN A 422 -5.71 -15.72 8.89
C ASN A 422 -6.29 -14.33 9.23
N ILE A 423 -6.47 -13.52 8.21
CA ILE A 423 -6.99 -12.16 8.37
C ILE A 423 -8.50 -12.17 8.20
N MET A 424 -9.21 -11.72 9.25
CA MET A 424 -10.65 -11.54 9.23
C MET A 424 -11.02 -10.20 8.60
N SER A 425 -11.94 -10.21 7.65
CA SER A 425 -12.48 -9.01 7.03
C SER A 425 -13.84 -9.28 6.36
N THR A 426 -14.37 -8.29 5.67
CA THR A 426 -15.64 -8.35 4.94
C THR A 426 -15.63 -9.39 3.83
N ALA A 427 -16.78 -9.93 3.50
CA ALA A 427 -16.98 -10.85 2.38
C ALA A 427 -18.16 -10.41 1.52
N SER A 428 -18.10 -10.72 0.23
CA SER A 428 -19.22 -10.47 -0.68
C SER A 428 -20.31 -11.51 -0.55
N ASN A 429 -21.55 -11.08 -0.63
CA ASN A 429 -22.73 -11.95 -0.63
C ASN A 429 -23.07 -12.50 -2.02
N PHE A 430 -22.50 -11.94 -3.09
CA PHE A 430 -22.95 -12.24 -4.45
C PHE A 430 -22.64 -13.66 -4.89
N ASN A 431 -21.44 -14.14 -4.55
CA ASN A 431 -21.05 -15.49 -4.83
C ASN A 431 -19.84 -15.87 -3.98
N ASN A 432 -19.67 -17.15 -3.77
CA ASN A 432 -18.51 -17.74 -3.14
C ASN A 432 -17.87 -18.72 -4.14
N THR A 433 -17.37 -18.17 -5.25
CA THR A 433 -16.81 -18.96 -6.35
C THR A 433 -15.66 -19.86 -5.88
N PHE A 434 -14.85 -19.36 -4.97
CA PHE A 434 -13.73 -20.09 -4.38
C PHE A 434 -14.13 -20.96 -3.17
N ASN A 435 -15.42 -20.98 -2.84
CA ASN A 435 -15.96 -21.78 -1.74
C ASN A 435 -15.28 -21.52 -0.39
N TYR A 436 -14.89 -20.28 -0.12
CA TYR A 436 -14.36 -19.87 1.18
C TYR A 436 -15.43 -19.99 2.26
N THR A 437 -14.99 -20.37 3.47
CA THR A 437 -15.89 -20.36 4.63
C THR A 437 -16.24 -18.94 4.99
N GLN A 438 -17.52 -18.62 4.93
CA GLN A 438 -18.05 -17.32 5.32
C GLN A 438 -18.82 -17.44 6.64
N TYR A 439 -18.81 -16.37 7.41
CA TYR A 439 -19.52 -16.24 8.68
C TYR A 439 -20.46 -15.04 8.59
N ASP A 440 -21.49 -15.05 9.43
CA ASP A 440 -22.43 -13.92 9.50
C ASP A 440 -21.73 -12.69 10.08
N TYR A 441 -21.97 -11.54 9.50
CA TYR A 441 -21.51 -10.28 10.06
C TYR A 441 -22.24 -10.02 11.41
N PRO A 442 -21.53 -9.72 12.51
CA PRO A 442 -22.12 -9.73 13.85
C PRO A 442 -23.33 -8.84 14.05
N ASP A 443 -23.37 -7.67 13.41
CA ASP A 443 -24.43 -6.69 13.57
C ASP A 443 -25.60 -6.88 12.56
N ASN A 444 -25.38 -7.72 11.51
CA ASN A 444 -26.38 -7.95 10.47
C ASN A 444 -26.05 -9.22 9.67
N ASP A 445 -26.76 -10.30 9.94
CA ASP A 445 -26.55 -11.63 9.35
C ASP A 445 -26.82 -11.70 7.83
N SER A 446 -27.42 -10.63 7.27
CA SER A 446 -27.56 -10.49 5.81
C SER A 446 -26.23 -10.20 5.11
N PHE A 447 -25.18 -9.87 5.84
CA PHE A 447 -23.84 -9.64 5.33
C PHE A 447 -22.87 -10.67 5.88
N LYS A 448 -21.71 -10.81 5.23
CA LYS A 448 -20.75 -11.85 5.56
C LYS A 448 -19.37 -11.28 5.83
N ILE A 449 -18.62 -12.05 6.62
CA ILE A 449 -17.19 -11.89 6.87
C ILE A 449 -16.50 -13.21 6.61
N MET A 450 -15.20 -13.16 6.33
CA MET A 450 -14.39 -14.38 6.15
C MET A 450 -12.95 -14.15 6.60
N SER A 451 -12.27 -15.27 6.88
CA SER A 451 -10.83 -15.29 7.17
C SER A 451 -10.10 -15.95 6.02
N ILE A 452 -9.19 -15.23 5.42
CA ILE A 452 -8.33 -15.75 4.35
C ILE A 452 -6.88 -15.30 4.56
N SER A 453 -5.97 -15.91 3.80
CA SER A 453 -4.54 -15.69 3.92
C SER A 453 -3.92 -15.36 2.57
N GLY A 454 -2.88 -14.57 2.58
CA GLY A 454 -2.11 -14.23 1.39
C GLY A 454 -1.42 -12.87 1.52
N THR A 455 -0.50 -12.60 0.63
CA THR A 455 0.06 -11.26 0.45
C THR A 455 -1.01 -10.23 0.07
N SER A 456 -2.13 -10.70 -0.49
CA SER A 456 -3.33 -9.91 -0.73
C SER A 456 -3.96 -9.32 0.54
N MET A 457 -3.76 -9.94 1.70
CA MET A 457 -4.27 -9.45 2.99
C MET A 457 -3.22 -8.58 3.68
N ALA A 458 -1.96 -8.74 3.33
CA ALA A 458 -0.85 -7.91 3.83
C ALA A 458 -0.82 -6.53 3.13
N SER A 459 -0.97 -6.49 1.81
CA SER A 459 -0.94 -5.25 1.02
C SER A 459 -1.97 -4.22 1.47
N PRO A 460 -3.26 -4.54 1.67
CA PRO A 460 -4.25 -3.57 2.12
C PRO A 460 -4.04 -3.08 3.56
N GLN A 461 -3.27 -3.80 4.41
CA GLN A 461 -2.83 -3.23 5.70
C GLN A 461 -1.97 -1.99 5.45
N ILE A 462 -1.00 -2.12 4.54
CA ILE A 462 -0.10 -1.02 4.19
C ILE A 462 -0.87 0.12 3.50
N ALA A 463 -1.79 -0.22 2.60
CA ALA A 463 -2.63 0.79 1.92
C ALA A 463 -3.48 1.60 2.92
N GLY A 464 -4.08 0.92 3.89
CA GLY A 464 -4.84 1.56 4.95
C GLY A 464 -3.96 2.46 5.84
N ILE A 465 -2.79 1.98 6.25
CA ILE A 465 -1.82 2.76 7.05
C ILE A 465 -1.29 3.96 6.24
N ALA A 466 -0.99 3.78 4.96
CA ALA A 466 -0.61 4.87 4.06
C ALA A 466 -1.69 5.97 4.01
N ALA A 467 -2.96 5.57 3.95
CA ALA A 467 -4.07 6.51 4.00
C ALA A 467 -4.17 7.27 5.33
N LEU A 468 -3.78 6.66 6.46
CA LEU A 468 -3.71 7.36 7.74
C LEU A 468 -2.67 8.49 7.71
N HIS A 469 -1.46 8.19 7.23
CA HIS A 469 -0.40 9.20 7.09
C HIS A 469 -0.79 10.33 6.14
N LEU A 470 -1.38 10.00 4.99
CA LEU A 470 -1.82 10.99 4.00
C LEU A 470 -3.03 11.80 4.48
N GLY A 471 -3.90 11.24 5.31
CA GLY A 471 -4.96 11.99 5.97
C GLY A 471 -4.41 13.08 6.89
N ASN A 472 -3.28 12.82 7.53
CA ASN A 472 -2.58 13.79 8.36
C ASN A 472 -1.67 14.74 7.56
N LYS A 473 -1.00 14.21 6.53
CA LYS A 473 -0.03 14.95 5.71
C LYS A 473 -0.32 14.77 4.21
N PRO A 474 -1.35 15.44 3.68
CA PRO A 474 -1.81 15.22 2.29
C PRO A 474 -0.80 15.66 1.22
N TRP A 475 0.23 16.40 1.60
CA TRP A 475 1.30 16.87 0.70
C TRP A 475 2.47 15.89 0.54
N MET A 476 2.49 14.77 1.29
CA MET A 476 3.57 13.80 1.16
C MET A 476 3.55 13.17 -0.23
N THR A 477 4.73 13.13 -0.84
CA THR A 477 4.93 12.35 -2.07
C THR A 477 4.98 10.86 -1.77
N PRO A 478 4.73 9.98 -2.76
CA PRO A 478 4.88 8.52 -2.57
C PRO A 478 6.25 8.13 -2.01
N ALA A 479 7.33 8.73 -2.47
CA ALA A 479 8.68 8.47 -1.99
C ALA A 479 8.87 8.87 -0.51
N GLN A 480 8.35 10.03 -0.11
CA GLN A 480 8.39 10.46 1.29
C GLN A 480 7.57 9.53 2.18
N LEU A 481 6.39 9.12 1.73
CA LEU A 481 5.56 8.19 2.47
C LEU A 481 6.24 6.81 2.58
N LYS A 482 6.80 6.27 1.50
CA LYS A 482 7.56 5.02 1.52
C LYS A 482 8.70 5.11 2.54
N ALA A 483 9.47 6.19 2.56
CA ALA A 483 10.56 6.39 3.51
C ALA A 483 10.05 6.43 4.97
N VAL A 484 8.92 7.09 5.24
CA VAL A 484 8.30 7.11 6.58
C VAL A 484 7.87 5.71 7.00
N LEU A 485 7.13 5.00 6.15
CA LEU A 485 6.66 3.65 6.46
C LEU A 485 7.81 2.68 6.75
N LEU A 486 8.88 2.74 5.96
CA LEU A 486 10.07 1.91 6.18
C LEU A 486 10.84 2.34 7.43
N GLY A 487 10.95 3.64 7.69
CA GLY A 487 11.61 4.18 8.88
C GLY A 487 10.89 3.84 10.20
N ASP A 488 9.57 3.80 10.16
CA ASP A 488 8.74 3.48 11.33
C ASP A 488 8.61 1.98 11.59
N SER A 489 9.07 1.15 10.69
CA SER A 489 8.95 -0.30 10.76
C SER A 489 10.01 -0.94 11.67
N THR A 490 9.70 -2.10 12.25
CA THR A 490 10.65 -2.87 13.05
C THR A 490 11.46 -3.82 12.20
N SER A 491 12.71 -4.07 12.55
CA SER A 491 13.67 -4.82 11.73
C SER A 491 13.77 -6.32 12.03
N VAL A 492 12.79 -6.92 12.73
CA VAL A 492 12.96 -8.28 13.23
C VAL A 492 11.91 -9.22 12.64
N ILE A 493 12.19 -9.73 11.46
CA ILE A 493 11.58 -10.99 10.99
C ILE A 493 12.64 -12.09 11.10
N SER A 494 12.30 -13.20 11.71
CA SER A 494 13.10 -14.41 11.66
C SER A 494 12.58 -15.34 10.57
N ASP A 495 13.44 -15.75 9.66
CA ASP A 495 13.16 -16.80 8.68
C ASP A 495 13.60 -18.19 9.16
N THR A 496 14.15 -18.28 10.38
CA THR A 496 14.55 -19.56 10.95
C THR A 496 13.34 -20.39 11.38
N GLY A 497 13.41 -21.68 11.17
CA GLY A 497 12.38 -22.63 11.64
C GLY A 497 11.14 -22.78 10.77
N LEU A 498 11.13 -22.27 9.56
CA LEU A 498 10.20 -22.74 8.54
C LEU A 498 10.59 -24.20 8.19
N ALA A 499 9.59 -25.11 8.13
CA ALA A 499 9.82 -26.53 7.84
C ALA A 499 10.53 -26.78 6.51
N ASP A 500 10.51 -25.78 5.65
CA ASP A 500 11.15 -25.71 4.35
C ASP A 500 12.30 -24.72 4.35
N ASP A 501 13.03 -24.68 5.47
CA ASP A 501 14.21 -23.85 5.62
C ASP A 501 15.27 -24.27 4.58
N TYR A 502 15.23 -23.63 3.44
CA TYR A 502 16.28 -23.72 2.43
C TYR A 502 17.52 -22.98 2.91
N THR A 503 17.92 -23.29 4.11
CA THR A 503 19.20 -22.90 4.70
C THR A 503 20.35 -23.62 4.03
N ASN A 504 20.42 -23.53 2.75
CA ASN A 504 21.72 -23.56 2.16
C ASN A 504 22.36 -22.23 2.53
N SER A 505 23.34 -22.25 3.40
CA SER A 505 24.01 -21.10 4.00
C SER A 505 24.57 -20.05 3.00
N THR A 506 24.46 -20.32 1.72
CA THR A 506 24.82 -19.45 0.62
C THR A 506 23.62 -18.79 -0.09
N THR A 507 22.41 -19.22 0.20
CA THR A 507 21.18 -18.78 -0.46
C THR A 507 20.06 -18.52 0.53
N SER A 508 20.35 -17.74 1.59
CA SER A 508 19.26 -17.20 2.40
C SER A 508 18.22 -16.58 1.45
N LEU A 509 17.03 -17.15 1.41
CA LEU A 509 15.93 -16.65 0.58
C LEU A 509 15.60 -15.21 0.92
N MET A 510 15.92 -14.79 2.13
CA MET A 510 15.70 -13.44 2.61
C MET A 510 16.86 -12.50 2.23
N GLY A 511 17.95 -13.00 1.61
CA GLY A 511 19.03 -12.15 1.07
C GLY A 511 19.81 -11.39 2.12
N GLY A 512 20.51 -12.07 3.02
CA GLY A 512 21.55 -11.56 3.93
C GLY A 512 21.35 -10.16 4.50
N THR A 513 21.54 -10.01 5.77
CA THR A 513 21.73 -8.79 6.60
C THR A 513 20.77 -7.62 6.49
N ASN A 514 19.85 -7.53 5.54
CA ASN A 514 19.03 -6.32 5.40
C ASN A 514 17.54 -6.58 5.47
N SER A 515 17.02 -6.04 6.53
CA SER A 515 15.77 -5.31 6.60
C SER A 515 14.54 -6.08 6.12
N HIS A 516 14.19 -7.07 6.89
CA HIS A 516 12.83 -7.57 6.84
C HIS A 516 12.01 -6.70 7.77
N THR A 517 11.47 -5.65 7.19
CA THR A 517 10.84 -4.58 7.93
C THR A 517 9.37 -4.91 8.09
N VAL A 518 8.96 -5.36 9.27
CA VAL A 518 7.54 -5.52 9.61
C VAL A 518 6.92 -4.14 9.75
N CYS A 519 5.83 -3.91 9.05
CA CYS A 519 5.06 -2.70 9.20
C CYS A 519 4.69 -2.48 10.66
N ARG A 520 5.04 -1.34 11.16
CA ARG A 520 4.59 -0.81 12.40
C ARG A 520 4.04 0.59 12.16
N TYR A 521 2.79 0.71 12.37
CA TYR A 521 2.15 1.99 12.57
C TYR A 521 2.30 2.33 14.05
N GLY A 522 3.29 3.05 14.42
CA GLY A 522 3.70 3.35 15.79
C GLY A 522 2.57 3.51 16.81
N LYS A 523 2.86 3.80 18.07
CA LYS A 523 1.81 3.99 19.06
C LYS A 523 0.80 4.98 18.54
N GLN A 524 -0.43 4.53 18.38
CA GLN A 524 -1.54 5.39 18.04
C GLN A 524 -1.59 6.53 19.06
N PRO A 525 -1.70 7.77 18.62
CA PRO A 525 -2.08 8.82 19.53
C PRO A 525 -3.40 8.42 20.15
N LEU A 526 -3.43 8.37 21.47
CA LEU A 526 -4.67 8.14 22.19
C LEU A 526 -5.67 9.18 21.73
N ARG A 527 -6.81 8.74 21.26
CA ARG A 527 -7.95 9.61 21.08
C ARG A 527 -8.37 10.01 22.49
N TYR A 528 -8.06 11.22 22.90
CA TYR A 528 -8.61 11.74 24.14
C TYR A 528 -10.12 11.71 24.01
N GLY A 529 -10.76 10.90 24.88
CA GLY A 529 -12.17 10.65 24.77
C GLY A 529 -13.00 11.93 24.77
N GLY A 530 -13.82 12.08 23.76
CA GLY A 530 -14.85 13.10 23.70
C GLY A 530 -14.47 14.48 23.17
N VAL A 531 -13.23 14.69 22.73
CA VAL A 531 -12.84 15.98 22.12
C VAL A 531 -13.13 15.95 20.61
N PRO A 532 -13.73 17.00 20.04
CA PRO A 532 -14.00 17.11 18.61
C PRO A 532 -12.73 16.96 17.77
N ASP A 533 -12.87 16.41 16.56
CA ASP A 533 -11.80 16.06 15.60
C ASP A 533 -10.78 17.16 15.26
N ASN A 534 -11.07 18.38 15.58
CA ASN A 534 -10.25 19.57 15.29
C ASN A 534 -9.08 19.78 16.27
N THR A 535 -9.01 19.03 17.34
CA THR A 535 -7.94 19.14 18.35
C THR A 535 -6.91 17.99 18.30
N LEU A 536 -6.97 17.15 17.28
CA LEU A 536 -5.97 16.11 17.06
C LEU A 536 -4.66 16.74 16.61
N ASN A 537 -3.81 16.97 17.57
CA ASN A 537 -2.41 17.33 17.37
C ASN A 537 -1.74 16.21 16.56
N GLY A 538 -1.15 16.54 15.43
CA GLY A 538 -0.57 15.55 14.53
C GLY A 538 0.55 14.75 15.19
N PHE A 539 0.42 13.44 15.14
CA PHE A 539 1.44 12.54 15.66
C PHE A 539 2.20 11.89 14.52
N ILE A 540 3.50 11.84 14.64
CA ILE A 540 4.36 10.94 13.87
C ILE A 540 5.11 10.09 14.86
N VAL A 541 5.10 8.80 14.63
CA VAL A 541 5.88 7.87 15.42
C VAL A 541 6.99 7.32 14.54
N SER A 542 8.21 7.66 14.86
CA SER A 542 9.41 7.06 14.29
C SER A 542 10.06 6.10 15.30
N GLN A 543 10.64 5.01 14.82
CA GLN A 543 11.13 3.94 15.67
C GLN A 543 12.64 3.67 15.63
N ASN A 544 13.36 4.28 14.74
CA ASN A 544 14.82 4.09 14.70
C ASN A 544 15.55 4.97 15.73
N GLY A 545 15.10 4.91 16.99
CA GLY A 545 15.72 5.68 18.08
C GLY A 545 15.40 7.17 18.05
N MET A 546 14.56 7.62 17.14
CA MET A 546 13.99 8.96 17.19
C MET A 546 12.69 8.91 17.96
N ALA A 547 12.65 9.66 19.03
CA ALA A 547 11.48 9.82 19.88
C ALA A 547 10.28 10.35 19.08
N TYR A 548 9.09 10.07 19.55
CA TYR A 548 7.85 10.67 19.07
C TYR A 548 8.02 12.15 18.82
N GLN A 549 7.61 12.63 17.66
CA GLN A 549 7.35 14.06 17.49
C GLN A 549 5.88 14.31 17.86
N HIS A 550 5.65 14.72 19.08
CA HIS A 550 4.35 15.12 19.59
C HIS A 550 4.36 16.62 19.83
N TYR A 551 3.26 17.26 19.44
CA TYR A 551 3.03 18.69 19.65
C TYR A 551 1.66 18.85 20.29
N HIS A 552 1.62 19.36 21.51
CA HIS A 552 0.39 19.64 22.24
C HIS A 552 0.41 21.11 22.67
N LEU A 553 -0.65 21.82 22.33
CA LEU A 553 -0.85 23.22 22.70
C LEU A 553 -1.90 23.31 23.79
N ASP A 554 -1.55 23.99 24.87
CA ASP A 554 -2.45 24.38 25.94
C ASP A 554 -2.43 25.90 26.12
N ALA A 555 -3.58 26.50 26.37
CA ALA A 555 -3.67 27.88 26.83
C ALA A 555 -3.97 27.91 28.34
N SER A 556 -3.48 28.94 29.00
CA SER A 556 -3.71 29.16 30.44
C SER A 556 -5.20 29.31 30.80
N THR A 557 -6.03 29.65 29.80
CA THR A 557 -7.48 29.78 29.94
C THR A 557 -8.15 29.52 28.59
N SER A 558 -9.42 29.18 28.60
CA SER A 558 -10.27 29.07 27.39
C SER A 558 -11.06 30.37 27.09
N THR A 559 -11.12 31.28 28.05
CA THR A 559 -11.80 32.57 27.92
C THR A 559 -11.08 33.60 28.77
N ASP A 560 -10.89 34.78 28.23
CA ASP A 560 -10.32 35.91 28.94
C ASP A 560 -10.91 37.22 28.37
N ILE A 561 -10.52 38.35 28.90
CA ILE A 561 -11.01 39.68 28.52
C ILE A 561 -9.88 40.51 27.87
N GLU A 562 -10.22 41.54 27.15
CA GLU A 562 -9.26 42.56 26.72
C GLU A 562 -8.44 43.09 27.89
N GLY A 563 -7.15 43.34 27.67
CA GLY A 563 -6.21 43.75 28.70
C GLY A 563 -5.58 42.58 29.47
N ALA A 564 -6.07 41.37 29.28
CA ALA A 564 -5.55 40.16 29.91
C ALA A 564 -4.29 39.64 29.22
N THR A 565 -3.64 38.70 29.89
CA THR A 565 -2.45 38.00 29.40
C THR A 565 -2.67 36.52 29.46
N ILE A 566 -2.61 35.87 28.32
CA ILE A 566 -2.66 34.41 28.21
C ILE A 566 -1.27 33.82 27.95
N ILE A 567 -1.04 32.61 28.42
CA ILE A 567 0.16 31.84 28.13
C ILE A 567 -0.25 30.63 27.30
N VAL A 568 0.32 30.49 26.12
CA VAL A 568 0.19 29.30 25.30
C VAL A 568 1.46 28.48 25.47
N THR A 569 1.29 27.26 25.92
CA THR A 569 2.38 26.30 26.15
C THR A 569 2.33 25.20 25.10
N LEU A 570 3.43 25.03 24.38
CA LEU A 570 3.67 23.91 23.51
C LEU A 570 4.47 22.84 24.26
N THR A 571 3.89 21.66 24.41
CA THR A 571 4.59 20.47 24.92
C THR A 571 4.91 19.57 23.75
N THR A 572 6.15 19.11 23.68
CA THR A 572 6.63 18.23 22.60
C THR A 572 7.27 16.97 23.16
N VAL A 573 7.24 15.92 22.36
CA VAL A 573 8.03 14.69 22.61
C VAL A 573 8.82 14.42 21.35
N GLY A 574 10.10 14.08 21.50
CA GLY A 574 10.97 13.73 20.36
C GLY A 574 11.36 14.88 19.46
N ILE A 575 11.29 16.09 19.97
CA ILE A 575 11.80 17.30 19.30
C ILE A 575 13.06 17.74 20.01
N ASP A 576 14.12 17.94 19.26
CA ASP A 576 15.41 18.35 19.78
C ASP A 576 15.34 19.77 20.37
N ASP A 577 16.07 19.97 21.45
CA ASP A 577 16.24 21.30 22.05
C ASP A 577 16.83 22.28 21.03
N GLY A 578 16.27 23.48 20.98
CA GLY A 578 16.65 24.51 20.02
C GLY A 578 15.87 24.47 18.71
N THR A 579 14.98 23.48 18.52
CA THR A 579 14.08 23.45 17.37
C THR A 579 13.09 24.62 17.44
N LEU A 580 12.98 25.37 16.34
CA LEU A 580 11.99 26.42 16.19
C LEU A 580 10.73 25.86 15.52
N VAL A 581 9.61 25.93 16.23
CA VAL A 581 8.30 25.48 15.73
C VAL A 581 7.47 26.71 15.38
N PRO A 582 7.26 27.01 14.09
CA PRO A 582 6.54 28.20 13.65
C PRO A 582 5.04 28.08 13.91
N TYR A 583 4.41 29.22 14.21
CA TYR A 583 2.97 29.35 14.39
C TYR A 583 2.40 30.59 13.74
N THR A 584 1.11 30.52 13.43
CA THR A 584 0.30 31.65 12.94
C THR A 584 -0.93 31.84 13.84
N ILE A 585 -1.27 33.10 14.11
CA ILE A 585 -2.46 33.49 14.87
C ILE A 585 -3.50 34.04 13.91
N THR A 586 -4.75 33.67 14.13
CA THR A 586 -5.92 34.14 13.38
C THR A 586 -7.07 34.47 14.34
N GLY A 587 -8.08 35.20 13.87
CA GLY A 587 -9.30 35.50 14.62
C GLY A 587 -9.23 36.70 15.52
N VAL A 588 -8.06 37.35 15.61
CA VAL A 588 -7.79 38.65 16.24
C VAL A 588 -6.92 39.47 15.31
N GLN A 589 -6.86 40.77 15.50
CA GLN A 589 -6.01 41.67 14.70
C GLN A 589 -4.63 41.84 15.36
N ALA A 590 -3.61 42.14 14.56
CA ALA A 590 -2.26 42.39 15.08
C ALA A 590 -2.20 43.58 16.05
N ALA A 591 -3.12 44.53 15.89
CA ALA A 591 -3.22 45.70 16.76
C ALA A 591 -3.69 45.37 18.17
N ASP A 592 -4.41 44.26 18.33
CA ASP A 592 -5.00 43.85 19.60
C ASP A 592 -4.00 43.11 20.51
N ILE A 593 -2.84 42.73 19.95
CA ILE A 593 -1.79 42.02 20.66
C ILE A 593 -0.57 42.91 20.89
N GLN A 594 -0.07 42.93 22.11
CA GLN A 594 1.16 43.66 22.44
C GLN A 594 2.34 43.09 21.61
N GLY A 595 2.97 43.95 20.82
CA GLY A 595 4.05 43.58 19.91
C GLY A 595 3.61 43.40 18.48
N ALA A 596 2.32 43.47 18.19
CA ALA A 596 1.72 43.54 16.84
C ALA A 596 2.20 42.41 15.87
N SER A 597 2.35 41.17 16.35
CA SER A 597 2.75 40.07 15.51
C SER A 597 1.77 38.89 15.59
N LEU A 598 1.27 38.46 14.44
CA LEU A 598 0.40 37.30 14.29
C LEU A 598 1.17 36.03 13.89
N VAL A 599 2.49 36.08 13.84
CA VAL A 599 3.36 34.96 13.53
C VAL A 599 4.55 34.91 14.47
N GLY A 600 5.04 33.72 14.78
CA GLY A 600 6.19 33.55 15.65
C GLY A 600 6.72 32.11 15.66
N ASN A 601 7.60 31.84 16.62
CA ASN A 601 8.17 30.49 16.79
C ASN A 601 8.19 30.14 18.28
N PHE A 602 7.89 28.88 18.57
CA PHE A 602 8.26 28.24 19.84
C PHE A 602 9.70 27.71 19.73
N ASN A 603 10.56 28.06 20.69
CA ASN A 603 11.89 27.47 20.80
C ASN A 603 11.86 26.38 21.85
N ILE A 604 12.02 25.12 21.45
CA ILE A 604 11.88 23.95 22.32
C ILE A 604 13.08 23.83 23.24
N VAL A 605 12.85 23.67 24.52
CA VAL A 605 13.85 23.38 25.55
C VAL A 605 13.26 22.39 26.55
N GLY A 606 13.89 21.23 26.71
CA GLY A 606 13.40 20.17 27.60
C GLY A 606 12.01 19.64 27.22
N GLY A 607 11.70 19.64 25.90
CA GLY A 607 10.42 19.18 25.38
C GLY A 607 9.26 20.17 25.52
N THR A 608 9.52 21.42 25.94
CA THR A 608 8.46 22.43 26.11
C THR A 608 8.89 23.80 25.60
N ALA A 609 7.91 24.64 25.26
CA ALA A 609 8.10 26.06 25.02
C ALA A 609 6.82 26.83 25.34
N SER A 610 6.91 28.07 25.80
CA SER A 610 5.74 28.90 26.08
C SER A 610 5.87 30.26 25.42
N GLN A 611 4.74 30.76 24.97
CA GLN A 611 4.60 32.14 24.46
C GLN A 611 3.52 32.86 25.27
N THR A 612 3.78 34.12 25.54
CA THR A 612 2.87 34.99 26.30
C THR A 612 2.27 36.01 25.36
N PHE A 613 0.97 36.13 25.36
CA PHE A 613 0.21 37.07 24.56
C PHE A 613 -0.58 37.98 25.50
N THR A 614 -0.33 39.28 25.40
CA THR A 614 -1.08 40.30 26.15
C THR A 614 -1.99 41.01 25.17
N PHE A 615 -3.28 40.95 25.39
CA PHE A 615 -4.27 41.68 24.62
C PHE A 615 -4.29 43.14 25.07
N LEU A 616 -4.35 44.05 24.12
CA LEU A 616 -4.39 45.46 24.43
C LEU A 616 -5.84 45.87 24.68
N GLN A 617 -6.06 46.58 25.76
CA GLN A 617 -7.35 47.16 26.03
C GLN A 617 -7.46 48.49 25.27
N ASP A 618 -8.52 48.66 24.51
CA ASP A 618 -8.82 49.94 23.87
C ASP A 618 -10.22 50.45 24.26
N THR A 619 -10.71 51.46 23.56
CA THR A 619 -12.00 52.08 23.84
C THR A 619 -13.03 51.80 22.73
N VAL A 620 -12.71 50.95 21.81
CA VAL A 620 -13.62 50.51 20.74
C VAL A 620 -14.49 49.41 21.30
N VAL A 621 -15.79 49.51 21.10
CA VAL A 621 -16.71 48.44 21.45
C VAL A 621 -16.72 47.45 20.28
N GLU A 622 -16.17 46.30 20.51
CA GLU A 622 -16.07 45.20 19.53
C GLU A 622 -16.96 44.03 19.96
N ASP A 623 -17.12 43.04 19.11
CA ASP A 623 -17.71 41.75 19.46
C ASP A 623 -16.62 40.82 20.03
N ASP A 624 -17.02 39.77 20.77
CA ASP A 624 -16.09 38.76 21.25
C ASP A 624 -15.25 38.19 20.12
N GLU A 625 -13.94 38.11 20.31
CA GLU A 625 -12.98 37.59 19.33
C GLU A 625 -12.48 36.20 19.70
N ILE A 626 -12.08 35.40 18.71
CA ILE A 626 -11.49 34.09 18.94
C ILE A 626 -10.01 34.14 18.56
N PHE A 627 -9.15 34.27 19.57
CA PHE A 627 -7.73 34.08 19.40
C PHE A 627 -7.47 32.61 19.07
N LYS A 628 -6.97 32.32 17.87
CA LYS A 628 -6.61 30.98 17.43
C LYS A 628 -5.16 30.91 17.01
N LEU A 629 -4.33 30.19 17.76
CA LEU A 629 -2.94 29.91 17.44
C LEU A 629 -2.82 28.52 16.84
N THR A 630 -2.26 28.44 15.63
CA THR A 630 -2.05 27.20 14.88
C THR A 630 -0.58 27.02 14.57
N LEU A 631 -0.03 25.81 14.77
CA LEU A 631 1.33 25.47 14.32
C LEU A 631 1.35 25.33 12.80
N ASP A 632 2.26 26.02 12.12
CA ASP A 632 2.27 26.10 10.66
C ASP A 632 2.54 24.75 9.96
N SER A 633 3.36 23.91 10.57
CA SER A 633 3.73 22.60 10.04
C SER A 633 2.91 21.43 10.61
N GLN A 634 1.99 21.73 11.53
CA GLN A 634 1.21 20.75 12.28
C GLN A 634 -0.25 21.23 12.36
N ARG A 635 -1.20 20.31 12.50
CA ARG A 635 -2.63 20.65 12.68
C ARG A 635 -2.98 21.07 14.11
N ALA A 636 -1.99 21.14 15.00
CA ALA A 636 -2.20 21.53 16.38
C ALA A 636 -2.60 23.00 16.47
N HIS A 637 -3.68 23.28 17.15
CA HIS A 637 -4.09 24.64 17.45
C HIS A 637 -4.71 24.73 18.84
N VAL A 638 -4.78 25.93 19.35
CA VAL A 638 -5.51 26.28 20.57
C VAL A 638 -6.36 27.51 20.30
N GLU A 639 -7.55 27.55 20.88
CA GLU A 639 -8.49 28.67 20.76
C GLU A 639 -8.80 29.24 22.15
N VAL A 640 -8.84 30.57 22.23
CA VAL A 640 -9.26 31.29 23.45
C VAL A 640 -10.24 32.36 23.02
N THR A 641 -11.39 32.42 23.67
CA THR A 641 -12.35 33.52 23.46
C THR A 641 -11.89 34.74 24.24
N ILE A 642 -11.74 35.88 23.56
CA ILE A 642 -11.46 37.17 24.16
C ILE A 642 -12.78 37.94 24.20
N GLU A 643 -13.34 38.04 25.40
CA GLU A 643 -14.60 38.73 25.60
C GLU A 643 -14.40 40.26 25.47
N ALA A 644 -15.28 40.85 24.70
CA ALA A 644 -15.27 42.30 24.45
C ALA A 644 -15.44 43.10 25.74
N ASN A 645 -14.83 44.24 25.76
CA ASN A 645 -14.95 45.17 26.88
C ASN A 645 -16.34 45.82 26.88
N THR A 646 -17.16 45.53 27.87
CA THR A 646 -18.55 46.01 27.96
C THR A 646 -18.71 47.35 28.66
N THR A 647 -17.61 48.09 29.00
CA THR A 647 -17.69 49.40 29.69
C THR A 647 -16.79 50.44 29.07
#